data_c5d4614f9ebe768626780ccc9d4157a2
#
_entry.id   c5d4614f9ebe768626780ccc9d4157a2
#
_cell.length_a   1.000
_cell.length_b   1.000
_cell.length_c   1.000
_cell.angle_alpha   90.00
_cell.angle_beta   90.00
_cell.angle_gamma   90.00
#
_symmetry.space_group_name_H-M   'P 1'
#
loop_
_entity.id
_entity.type
_entity.pdbx_description
1 polymer ?
#
loop_
_entity_poly.entity_id
_entity_poly.type
_entity_poly.pdbx_seq_one_letter_code
_entity_poly.pdbx_strand_id
1 'polypeptide(L)'
;MRPAPQSATSRSWLHALLLFALALLATSGLSSVSFAQPYSTFGKNKVQYNSWEWNVLESEHFDLYFYAEEEGLARIALEMAEDAFEDLQPKFGHQVKRRVPLIIYNSFQDFEQNNITPYFLPEGVAGLTEFARGRVLVPFNGSLSDFRTTIHHELVHVYQLSLIAEVYKAHFRQPFLSPPLWWSEGLAVHFTETRDPEADMILRDMVVSGGLPPIDEFWRYAGSFLTYKLGQSVLDYIGTHYGEDRIPEVYRRLYLHDSFADVLHDVLGVSQSELSERWAYDLQTRYYPDVANAEPARFSSKVLTGDGGANMKAVPLPDSLGGVDKGFLFLSPRDGFTNVYRGSRRGKERDVETLIKGERSPGFESLHLFRNRLDVSPDGKLLLVSKHQDRDEIVVFDVVSKKEEARFGWPELVGLLSPSWAPDQKRFVFSGLSRDGYSDLYLYDIENQQLRRLTHDRFQDIAPSFCPWAEKVVFSSDRTPGGRGGTRNLFVLDLDTGALQHLTRGSWTDSSPVWDPNDRSVLFVSDRDRFYGVYRVDEEGRGHKLTRSLDAILDPRPLPDGSGFLASVYRRGTFQVYEFSNPDTLGPAVDLMAATGAPWEWEEASPTVEPRKANYSTRFSLDFAQGGLLVDPSLRSGEGLQIVMSDLMSNHLIAFDLANTTFSTSEFLDNFSAGFTYLNLKRRLNYGLSAFHYSGNFYDNLSLPYFERRSGASVLLSYPLSKFERFQTSFTLAYSETDRPSIGFERKGAVGTHFVSFIHDNSLWIPTGPIDGHRLNITAGLRLNLKEGSEESTYLLGDYRRYFRVGTRSTYAVRLQGRWSDGPNPEFYWIGGSHGMRTYDRRQIAGKRTLMLNQEVRFPLVRGLVLGLPMGNLELPGVEGAVYFDAGSGWDEDWPPDFLGGYGVGFRMGFGGYLVLRLDVGRRTDFESFGKETHTRFYIGWDY
;
A
#
# COMPACT_ATOMS: atom_id res chain seq x y z
N MET A 1 34.25 -50.42 -1.38
CA MET A 1 33.58 -49.61 -0.38
C MET A 1 32.69 -48.64 -1.12
N ARG A 2 31.37 -48.83 -1.05
CA ARG A 2 30.38 -47.92 -1.62
C ARG A 2 30.12 -46.79 -0.62
N PRO A 3 29.98 -45.50 -1.00
CA PRO A 3 29.57 -44.47 -0.08
C PRO A 3 28.06 -44.57 0.22
N ALA A 4 27.70 -44.33 1.46
CA ALA A 4 26.33 -44.35 1.96
C ALA A 4 25.53 -43.15 1.42
N PRO A 5 24.18 -43.23 1.28
CA PRO A 5 23.37 -42.13 0.77
C PRO A 5 23.23 -41.04 1.86
N GLN A 6 23.55 -39.81 1.48
CA GLN A 6 23.32 -38.63 2.27
C GLN A 6 21.83 -38.29 2.35
N SER A 7 21.37 -38.02 3.55
CA SER A 7 19.98 -37.85 3.92
C SER A 7 19.33 -36.58 3.32
N ALA A 8 18.30 -36.80 2.50
CA ALA A 8 17.42 -35.79 1.90
C ALA A 8 16.36 -35.19 2.87
N THR A 9 16.54 -35.34 4.18
CA THR A 9 15.46 -35.09 5.17
C THR A 9 15.41 -33.68 5.75
N SER A 10 16.39 -32.82 5.53
CA SER A 10 16.38 -31.49 6.17
C SER A 10 15.69 -30.37 5.37
N ARG A 11 15.60 -30.51 4.04
CA ARG A 11 14.92 -29.50 3.17
C ARG A 11 13.40 -29.58 3.23
N SER A 12 12.84 -30.78 3.41
CA SER A 12 11.38 -30.97 3.48
C SER A 12 10.74 -30.33 4.73
N TRP A 13 11.47 -30.23 5.85
CA TRP A 13 10.98 -29.65 7.10
C TRP A 13 10.88 -28.13 7.05
N LEU A 14 11.78 -27.42 6.35
CA LEU A 14 11.72 -25.96 6.19
C LEU A 14 10.55 -25.55 5.27
N HIS A 15 10.33 -26.28 4.18
CA HIS A 15 9.18 -26.03 3.32
C HIS A 15 7.86 -26.41 3.98
N ALA A 16 7.81 -27.48 4.75
CA ALA A 16 6.63 -27.83 5.56
C ALA A 16 6.35 -26.78 6.65
N LEU A 17 7.38 -26.22 7.28
CA LEU A 17 7.25 -25.11 8.22
C LEU A 17 6.79 -23.80 7.55
N LEU A 18 7.27 -23.50 6.34
CA LEU A 18 6.84 -22.33 5.57
C LEU A 18 5.39 -22.47 5.08
N LEU A 19 5.02 -23.63 4.57
CA LEU A 19 3.63 -23.95 4.19
C LEU A 19 2.70 -23.99 5.39
N PHE A 20 3.16 -24.47 6.53
CA PHE A 20 2.43 -24.46 7.79
C PHE A 20 2.26 -23.04 8.34
N ALA A 21 3.29 -22.18 8.21
CA ALA A 21 3.23 -20.76 8.56
C ALA A 21 2.28 -19.99 7.61
N LEU A 22 2.30 -20.29 6.31
CA LEU A 22 1.36 -19.71 5.33
C LEU A 22 -0.08 -20.18 5.53
N ALA A 23 -0.29 -21.45 5.90
CA ALA A 23 -1.61 -21.98 6.27
C ALA A 23 -2.14 -21.35 7.57
N LEU A 24 -1.28 -21.16 8.58
CA LEU A 24 -1.59 -20.40 9.79
C LEU A 24 -1.94 -18.93 9.51
N LEU A 25 -1.33 -18.32 8.50
CA LEU A 25 -1.57 -16.92 8.08
C LEU A 25 -2.90 -16.75 7.35
N ALA A 26 -3.27 -17.70 6.49
CA ALA A 26 -4.57 -17.69 5.81
C ALA A 26 -5.73 -17.86 6.82
N THR A 27 -5.51 -18.63 7.87
CA THR A 27 -6.52 -18.83 8.94
C THR A 27 -6.57 -17.66 9.93
N SER A 28 -5.45 -16.95 10.19
CA SER A 28 -5.43 -15.83 11.13
C SER A 28 -6.12 -14.56 10.61
N GLY A 29 -6.16 -14.34 9.30
CA GLY A 29 -6.87 -13.21 8.69
C GLY A 29 -8.40 -13.30 8.79
N LEU A 30 -8.96 -14.51 8.85
CA LEU A 30 -10.41 -14.76 8.94
C LEU A 30 -10.85 -15.25 10.32
N SER A 31 -9.95 -15.77 11.14
CA SER A 31 -10.25 -16.14 12.53
C SER A 31 -10.56 -14.94 13.44
N SER A 32 -10.39 -13.71 12.98
CA SER A 32 -10.92 -12.52 13.65
C SER A 32 -12.45 -12.42 13.63
N VAL A 33 -13.14 -13.29 12.91
CA VAL A 33 -14.59 -13.49 12.98
C VAL A 33 -14.96 -14.56 14.04
N SER A 34 -14.10 -14.78 15.02
CA SER A 34 -14.42 -15.61 16.17
C SER A 34 -15.52 -14.93 16.99
N PHE A 35 -16.74 -15.43 16.88
CA PHE A 35 -17.97 -14.94 17.50
C PHE A 35 -17.99 -15.04 19.03
N ALA A 36 -16.91 -15.50 19.65
CA ALA A 36 -16.82 -15.72 21.10
C ALA A 36 -16.24 -14.54 21.89
N GLN A 37 -15.71 -13.49 21.25
CA GLN A 37 -15.19 -12.34 21.98
C GLN A 37 -15.93 -11.05 21.60
N PRO A 38 -16.51 -10.34 22.58
CA PRO A 38 -17.24 -9.10 22.36
C PRO A 38 -16.33 -7.88 22.12
N TYR A 39 -15.09 -8.11 21.65
CA TYR A 39 -14.11 -7.03 21.53
C TYR A 39 -13.79 -6.75 20.07
N SER A 40 -14.06 -5.51 19.67
CA SER A 40 -13.65 -4.99 18.36
C SER A 40 -12.14 -4.95 18.24
N THR A 41 -11.62 -5.44 17.13
CA THR A 41 -10.18 -5.38 16.83
C THR A 41 -9.79 -3.98 16.33
N PHE A 42 -8.56 -3.57 16.58
CA PHE A 42 -7.97 -2.40 15.95
C PHE A 42 -7.80 -2.63 14.43
N GLY A 43 -7.52 -1.56 13.72
CA GLY A 43 -7.20 -1.55 12.30
C GLY A 43 -7.85 -0.35 11.60
N LYS A 44 -7.20 0.08 10.51
CA LYS A 44 -7.75 1.08 9.60
C LYS A 44 -8.91 0.48 8.80
N ASN A 45 -9.80 1.32 8.29
CA ASN A 45 -11.01 0.90 7.59
C ASN A 45 -10.84 1.03 6.08
N LYS A 46 -11.25 0.01 5.32
CA LYS A 46 -11.66 0.18 3.93
C LYS A 46 -13.07 0.76 3.93
N VAL A 47 -13.23 1.94 3.34
CA VAL A 47 -14.50 2.67 3.38
C VAL A 47 -15.11 2.66 1.99
N GLN A 48 -16.33 2.17 1.89
CA GLN A 48 -17.13 2.24 0.67
C GLN A 48 -17.87 3.58 0.67
N TYR A 49 -17.24 4.64 0.16
CA TYR A 49 -17.85 5.96 0.05
C TYR A 49 -18.91 5.98 -1.03
N ASN A 50 -18.65 5.29 -2.15
CA ASN A 50 -19.53 5.17 -3.30
C ASN A 50 -20.23 3.80 -3.34
N SER A 51 -21.37 3.74 -4.00
CA SER A 51 -22.12 2.50 -4.22
C SER A 51 -22.40 2.38 -5.71
N TRP A 52 -21.62 1.54 -6.40
CA TRP A 52 -21.75 1.35 -7.84
C TRP A 52 -22.76 0.27 -8.21
N GLU A 53 -23.47 0.52 -9.31
CA GLU A 53 -24.27 -0.49 -10.02
C GLU A 53 -23.46 -0.93 -11.26
N TRP A 54 -22.95 -2.15 -11.17
CA TRP A 54 -22.06 -2.70 -12.18
C TRP A 54 -22.83 -3.18 -13.42
N ASN A 55 -22.31 -2.84 -14.58
CA ASN A 55 -22.69 -3.38 -15.88
C ASN A 55 -21.55 -4.27 -16.41
N VAL A 56 -21.83 -5.05 -17.45
CA VAL A 56 -20.88 -5.97 -18.07
C VAL A 56 -20.91 -5.77 -19.58
N LEU A 57 -19.75 -5.61 -20.21
CA LEU A 57 -19.53 -5.76 -21.64
C LEU A 57 -18.88 -7.11 -21.90
N GLU A 58 -19.53 -7.97 -22.65
CA GLU A 58 -19.04 -9.30 -23.01
C GLU A 58 -18.43 -9.27 -24.41
N SER A 59 -17.16 -9.61 -24.54
CA SER A 59 -16.45 -9.82 -25.82
C SER A 59 -16.06 -11.29 -26.02
N GLU A 60 -15.16 -11.58 -26.96
CA GLU A 60 -14.66 -12.92 -27.20
C GLU A 60 -13.88 -13.46 -26.01
N HIS A 61 -12.93 -12.67 -25.47
CA HIS A 61 -12.02 -13.10 -24.43
C HIS A 61 -12.29 -12.48 -23.05
N PHE A 62 -13.17 -11.47 -22.95
CA PHE A 62 -13.40 -10.73 -21.70
C PHE A 62 -14.87 -10.64 -21.27
N ASP A 63 -15.04 -10.61 -19.94
CA ASP A 63 -16.21 -10.05 -19.26
C ASP A 63 -15.72 -8.76 -18.57
N LEU A 64 -15.95 -7.58 -19.19
CA LEU A 64 -15.53 -6.30 -18.66
C LEU A 64 -16.60 -5.68 -17.78
N TYR A 65 -16.26 -5.40 -16.52
CA TYR A 65 -17.15 -4.81 -15.51
C TYR A 65 -16.87 -3.33 -15.33
N PHE A 66 -17.92 -2.52 -15.35
CA PHE A 66 -17.88 -1.07 -15.25
C PHE A 66 -19.15 -0.50 -14.63
N TYR A 67 -19.15 0.75 -14.16
CA TYR A 67 -20.36 1.47 -13.75
C TYR A 67 -20.74 2.56 -14.77
N ALA A 68 -21.99 3.05 -14.69
CA ALA A 68 -22.64 3.76 -15.82
C ALA A 68 -21.85 4.98 -16.34
N GLU A 69 -21.17 5.72 -15.46
CA GLU A 69 -20.37 6.89 -15.82
C GLU A 69 -19.15 6.56 -16.68
N GLU A 70 -18.70 5.29 -16.66
CA GLU A 70 -17.48 4.82 -17.36
C GLU A 70 -17.76 4.17 -18.72
N GLU A 71 -18.98 4.13 -19.24
CA GLU A 71 -19.28 3.32 -20.44
C GLU A 71 -18.36 3.65 -21.63
N GLY A 72 -18.03 4.93 -21.84
CA GLY A 72 -17.10 5.33 -22.88
C GLY A 72 -15.69 4.79 -22.67
N LEU A 73 -15.18 4.87 -21.42
CA LEU A 73 -13.89 4.33 -21.04
C LEU A 73 -13.87 2.79 -21.09
N ALA A 74 -15.00 2.14 -20.75
CA ALA A 74 -15.13 0.70 -20.78
C ALA A 74 -15.01 0.12 -22.21
N ARG A 75 -15.56 0.79 -23.21
CA ARG A 75 -15.40 0.40 -24.62
C ARG A 75 -13.96 0.50 -25.09
N ILE A 76 -13.29 1.59 -24.73
CA ILE A 76 -11.85 1.80 -24.99
C ILE A 76 -11.00 0.72 -24.28
N ALA A 77 -11.28 0.44 -23.01
CA ALA A 77 -10.58 -0.60 -22.25
C ALA A 77 -10.75 -1.99 -22.85
N LEU A 78 -11.96 -2.31 -23.34
CA LEU A 78 -12.23 -3.61 -23.94
C LEU A 78 -11.43 -3.81 -25.24
N GLU A 79 -11.36 -2.78 -26.09
CA GLU A 79 -10.53 -2.79 -27.29
C GLU A 79 -9.06 -2.99 -26.95
N MET A 80 -8.52 -2.21 -26.01
CA MET A 80 -7.15 -2.34 -25.53
C MET A 80 -6.85 -3.74 -24.97
N ALA A 81 -7.81 -4.36 -24.30
CA ALA A 81 -7.67 -5.69 -23.74
C ALA A 81 -7.65 -6.78 -24.83
N GLU A 82 -8.52 -6.69 -25.84
CA GLU A 82 -8.51 -7.63 -26.96
C GLU A 82 -7.21 -7.52 -27.79
N ASP A 83 -6.73 -6.29 -28.08
CA ASP A 83 -5.45 -6.05 -28.73
C ASP A 83 -4.28 -6.69 -27.95
N ALA A 84 -4.26 -6.50 -26.63
CA ALA A 84 -3.23 -7.05 -25.77
C ALA A 84 -3.31 -8.60 -25.70
N PHE A 85 -4.52 -9.15 -25.71
CA PHE A 85 -4.73 -10.59 -25.72
C PHE A 85 -4.18 -11.23 -27.01
N GLU A 86 -4.45 -10.64 -28.15
CA GLU A 86 -3.94 -11.08 -29.46
C GLU A 86 -2.42 -10.97 -29.54
N ASP A 87 -1.81 -9.90 -28.99
CA ASP A 87 -0.35 -9.69 -28.97
C ASP A 87 0.36 -10.72 -28.06
N LEU A 88 -0.22 -11.05 -26.91
CA LEU A 88 0.40 -11.94 -25.92
C LEU A 88 0.32 -13.42 -26.31
N GLN A 89 -0.72 -13.84 -27.04
CA GLN A 89 -0.92 -15.24 -27.39
C GLN A 89 0.29 -15.86 -28.11
N PRO A 90 0.86 -15.26 -29.19
CA PRO A 90 2.06 -15.78 -29.83
C PRO A 90 3.32 -15.67 -28.96
N LYS A 91 3.46 -14.61 -28.15
CA LYS A 91 4.61 -14.41 -27.24
C LYS A 91 4.73 -15.54 -26.21
N PHE A 92 3.62 -15.99 -25.65
CA PHE A 92 3.59 -17.13 -24.74
C PHE A 92 3.49 -18.47 -25.45
N GLY A 93 3.05 -18.50 -26.73
CA GLY A 93 2.68 -19.74 -27.41
C GLY A 93 1.65 -20.54 -26.63
N HIS A 94 0.69 -19.86 -26.04
CA HIS A 94 -0.32 -20.40 -25.14
C HIS A 94 -1.65 -19.66 -25.33
N GLN A 95 -2.78 -20.39 -25.20
CA GLN A 95 -4.11 -19.82 -25.31
C GLN A 95 -4.85 -19.88 -23.97
N VAL A 96 -5.30 -18.73 -23.48
CA VAL A 96 -6.19 -18.64 -22.32
C VAL A 96 -7.62 -19.03 -22.74
N LYS A 97 -8.14 -20.14 -22.18
CA LYS A 97 -9.37 -20.80 -22.65
C LYS A 97 -10.66 -20.20 -22.04
N ARG A 98 -10.51 -19.47 -20.93
CA ARG A 98 -11.66 -18.86 -20.22
C ARG A 98 -11.69 -17.36 -20.47
N ARG A 99 -12.89 -16.78 -20.50
CA ARG A 99 -13.02 -15.32 -20.50
C ARG A 99 -12.45 -14.76 -19.21
N VAL A 100 -11.76 -13.64 -19.34
CA VAL A 100 -11.07 -12.97 -18.24
C VAL A 100 -12.00 -11.90 -17.64
N PRO A 101 -12.27 -11.93 -16.33
CA PRO A 101 -12.99 -10.85 -15.68
C PRO A 101 -12.09 -9.61 -15.58
N LEU A 102 -12.38 -8.57 -16.34
CA LEU A 102 -11.69 -7.28 -16.32
C LEU A 102 -12.58 -6.24 -15.63
N ILE A 103 -12.10 -5.66 -14.53
CA ILE A 103 -12.85 -4.71 -13.72
C ILE A 103 -12.12 -3.37 -13.82
N ILE A 104 -12.78 -2.36 -14.35
CA ILE A 104 -12.20 -1.01 -14.46
C ILE A 104 -12.78 -0.08 -13.41
N TYR A 105 -12.01 0.93 -13.06
CA TYR A 105 -12.39 2.03 -12.17
C TYR A 105 -11.95 3.34 -12.80
N ASN A 106 -12.78 4.39 -12.73
CA ASN A 106 -12.45 5.68 -13.34
C ASN A 106 -11.38 6.47 -12.57
N SER A 107 -10.97 5.99 -11.40
CA SER A 107 -9.94 6.63 -10.59
C SER A 107 -9.27 5.65 -9.64
N PHE A 108 -8.08 6.02 -9.14
CA PHE A 108 -7.42 5.29 -8.07
C PHE A 108 -8.22 5.35 -6.75
N GLN A 109 -8.89 6.45 -6.48
CA GLN A 109 -9.72 6.65 -5.29
C GLN A 109 -10.92 5.68 -5.25
N ASP A 110 -11.48 5.34 -6.41
CA ASP A 110 -12.52 4.31 -6.50
C ASP A 110 -11.92 2.90 -6.44
N PHE A 111 -10.78 2.68 -7.10
CA PHE A 111 -10.08 1.40 -7.08
C PHE A 111 -9.69 0.93 -5.68
N GLU A 112 -9.19 1.82 -4.80
CA GLU A 112 -8.83 1.43 -3.45
C GLU A 112 -10.04 1.06 -2.55
N GLN A 113 -11.27 1.39 -2.97
CA GLN A 113 -12.51 0.97 -2.29
C GLN A 113 -12.93 -0.47 -2.63
N ASN A 114 -12.28 -1.17 -3.58
CA ASN A 114 -12.63 -2.55 -3.93
C ASN A 114 -12.55 -3.48 -2.71
N ASN A 115 -13.42 -4.50 -2.67
CA ASN A 115 -13.40 -5.54 -1.63
C ASN A 115 -12.65 -6.83 -2.05
N ILE A 116 -12.12 -6.87 -3.27
CA ILE A 116 -11.37 -8.01 -3.80
C ILE A 116 -10.04 -8.18 -3.07
N THR A 117 -9.35 -7.06 -2.77
CA THR A 117 -8.14 -7.07 -1.94
C THR A 117 -8.50 -6.85 -0.48
N PRO A 118 -8.03 -7.71 0.45
CA PRO A 118 -8.31 -7.53 1.88
C PRO A 118 -7.45 -6.43 2.54
N TYR A 119 -6.45 -5.90 1.84
CA TYR A 119 -5.49 -4.90 2.32
C TYR A 119 -5.64 -3.57 1.59
N PHE A 120 -5.00 -2.52 2.14
CA PHE A 120 -4.93 -1.22 1.49
C PHE A 120 -3.96 -1.25 0.33
N LEU A 121 -4.37 -0.65 -0.79
CA LEU A 121 -3.52 -0.50 -1.96
C LEU A 121 -2.66 0.77 -1.80
N PRO A 122 -1.32 0.67 -1.94
CA PRO A 122 -0.47 1.85 -2.05
C PRO A 122 -0.77 2.65 -3.32
N GLU A 123 -0.58 3.96 -3.30
CA GLU A 123 -0.81 4.85 -4.47
C GLU A 123 0.00 4.48 -5.73
N GLY A 124 1.08 3.72 -5.58
CA GLY A 124 1.90 3.27 -6.69
C GLY A 124 1.36 2.06 -7.45
N VAL A 125 0.25 1.45 -6.99
CA VAL A 125 -0.36 0.28 -7.63
C VAL A 125 -1.22 0.75 -8.81
N ALA A 126 -0.74 0.51 -10.02
CA ALA A 126 -1.42 0.90 -11.25
C ALA A 126 -2.51 -0.08 -11.69
N GLY A 127 -2.41 -1.35 -11.32
CA GLY A 127 -3.34 -2.42 -11.59
C GLY A 127 -3.14 -3.60 -10.66
N LEU A 128 -3.94 -4.62 -10.79
CA LEU A 128 -3.83 -5.84 -9.99
C LEU A 128 -4.47 -7.04 -10.69
N THR A 129 -3.73 -8.12 -10.81
CA THR A 129 -4.27 -9.44 -11.19
C THR A 129 -4.43 -10.31 -9.95
N GLU A 130 -5.65 -10.62 -9.58
CA GLU A 130 -5.96 -11.49 -8.45
C GLU A 130 -5.87 -12.95 -8.86
N PHE A 131 -5.02 -13.72 -8.14
CA PHE A 131 -4.59 -15.06 -8.57
C PHE A 131 -5.67 -16.14 -8.43
N ALA A 132 -6.54 -16.08 -7.42
CA ALA A 132 -7.46 -17.18 -7.15
C ALA A 132 -8.52 -17.36 -8.23
N ARG A 133 -9.06 -16.26 -8.75
CA ARG A 133 -10.09 -16.25 -9.80
C ARG A 133 -9.58 -15.69 -11.13
N GLY A 134 -8.37 -15.11 -11.16
CA GLY A 134 -7.80 -14.44 -12.32
C GLY A 134 -8.58 -13.20 -12.72
N ARG A 135 -9.04 -12.42 -11.73
CA ARG A 135 -9.68 -11.12 -11.94
C ARG A 135 -8.61 -10.07 -12.17
N VAL A 136 -8.80 -9.24 -13.17
CA VAL A 136 -7.93 -8.12 -13.49
C VAL A 136 -8.64 -6.83 -13.08
N LEU A 137 -7.99 -6.00 -12.28
CA LEU A 137 -8.52 -4.73 -11.80
C LEU A 137 -7.62 -3.60 -12.26
N VAL A 138 -8.16 -2.60 -12.95
CA VAL A 138 -7.37 -1.49 -13.49
C VAL A 138 -8.07 -0.15 -13.23
N PRO A 139 -7.46 0.77 -12.48
CA PRO A 139 -7.92 2.14 -12.37
C PRO A 139 -7.43 2.98 -13.54
N PHE A 140 -8.26 3.90 -14.00
CA PHE A 140 -7.85 4.93 -14.94
C PHE A 140 -7.13 6.07 -14.17
N ASN A 141 -6.01 6.54 -14.71
CA ASN A 141 -5.20 7.61 -14.11
C ASN A 141 -5.23 8.93 -14.91
N GLY A 142 -6.10 9.00 -15.93
CA GLY A 142 -6.20 10.16 -16.84
C GLY A 142 -5.41 10.02 -18.14
N SER A 143 -4.54 9.01 -18.26
CA SER A 143 -3.73 8.74 -19.46
C SER A 143 -4.21 7.46 -20.15
N LEU A 144 -4.63 7.55 -21.40
CA LEU A 144 -5.00 6.37 -22.20
C LEU A 144 -3.79 5.51 -22.53
N SER A 145 -2.61 6.11 -22.69
CA SER A 145 -1.36 5.37 -22.88
C SER A 145 -0.99 4.52 -21.68
N ASP A 146 -1.00 5.13 -20.47
CA ASP A 146 -0.69 4.40 -19.23
C ASP A 146 -1.75 3.31 -18.96
N PHE A 147 -3.03 3.61 -19.26
CA PHE A 147 -4.13 2.66 -19.09
C PHE A 147 -3.97 1.43 -19.98
N ARG A 148 -3.61 1.64 -21.25
CA ARG A 148 -3.29 0.56 -22.19
C ARG A 148 -2.10 -0.28 -21.71
N THR A 149 -1.02 0.38 -21.28
CA THR A 149 0.17 -0.29 -20.74
C THR A 149 -0.17 -1.12 -19.51
N THR A 150 -1.00 -0.60 -18.61
CA THR A 150 -1.44 -1.30 -17.38
C THR A 150 -2.32 -2.51 -17.73
N ILE A 151 -3.32 -2.36 -18.62
CA ILE A 151 -4.15 -3.48 -19.06
C ILE A 151 -3.28 -4.59 -19.65
N HIS A 152 -2.34 -4.23 -20.53
CA HIS A 152 -1.42 -5.19 -21.13
C HIS A 152 -0.54 -5.90 -20.08
N HIS A 153 0.02 -5.13 -19.13
CA HIS A 153 0.83 -5.64 -18.00
C HIS A 153 0.05 -6.69 -17.19
N GLU A 154 -1.16 -6.36 -16.78
CA GLU A 154 -2.00 -7.26 -15.99
C GLU A 154 -2.40 -8.53 -16.78
N LEU A 155 -2.57 -8.42 -18.08
CA LEU A 155 -2.85 -9.58 -18.94
C LEU A 155 -1.63 -10.50 -19.07
N VAL A 156 -0.41 -10.00 -19.01
CA VAL A 156 0.78 -10.85 -18.92
C VAL A 156 0.68 -11.79 -17.72
N HIS A 157 0.24 -11.30 -16.56
CA HIS A 157 0.03 -12.13 -15.38
C HIS A 157 -1.07 -13.19 -15.59
N VAL A 158 -2.13 -12.87 -16.30
CA VAL A 158 -3.17 -13.85 -16.66
C VAL A 158 -2.57 -14.99 -17.52
N TYR A 159 -1.73 -14.66 -18.51
CA TYR A 159 -1.05 -15.65 -19.34
C TYR A 159 -0.07 -16.50 -18.52
N GLN A 160 0.73 -15.88 -17.63
CA GLN A 160 1.65 -16.57 -16.73
C GLN A 160 0.92 -17.61 -15.88
N LEU A 161 -0.16 -17.19 -15.21
CA LEU A 161 -0.96 -18.06 -14.34
C LEU A 161 -1.65 -19.20 -15.11
N SER A 162 -2.20 -18.88 -16.27
CA SER A 162 -2.87 -19.86 -17.13
C SER A 162 -1.89 -20.92 -17.64
N LEU A 163 -0.69 -20.51 -18.07
CA LEU A 163 0.35 -21.40 -18.54
C LEU A 163 0.88 -22.30 -17.42
N ILE A 164 1.17 -21.74 -16.25
CA ILE A 164 1.57 -22.50 -15.05
C ILE A 164 0.53 -23.56 -14.73
N ALA A 165 -0.74 -23.17 -14.63
CA ALA A 165 -1.84 -24.08 -14.30
C ALA A 165 -1.99 -25.20 -15.33
N GLU A 166 -1.87 -24.91 -16.63
CA GLU A 166 -1.96 -25.91 -17.69
C GLU A 166 -0.78 -26.89 -17.64
N VAL A 167 0.45 -26.39 -17.47
CA VAL A 167 1.66 -27.22 -17.41
C VAL A 167 1.60 -28.21 -16.24
N TYR A 168 1.28 -27.73 -15.03
CA TYR A 168 1.18 -28.61 -13.87
C TYR A 168 0.03 -29.61 -14.00
N LYS A 169 -1.12 -29.19 -14.51
CA LYS A 169 -2.27 -30.06 -14.76
C LYS A 169 -1.95 -31.15 -15.80
N ALA A 170 -1.26 -30.81 -16.90
CA ALA A 170 -0.87 -31.74 -17.93
C ALA A 170 0.06 -32.86 -17.42
N HIS A 171 0.84 -32.57 -16.37
CA HIS A 171 1.76 -33.51 -15.74
C HIS A 171 1.23 -34.13 -14.43
N PHE A 172 -0.07 -33.95 -14.13
CA PHE A 172 -0.74 -34.48 -12.93
C PHE A 172 -0.03 -34.08 -11.61
N ARG A 173 0.50 -32.84 -11.56
CA ARG A 173 1.17 -32.29 -10.39
C ARG A 173 0.40 -31.09 -9.84
N GLN A 174 0.52 -30.86 -8.54
CA GLN A 174 0.12 -29.58 -7.95
C GLN A 174 1.23 -28.54 -8.15
N PRO A 175 0.92 -27.27 -8.38
CA PRO A 175 1.93 -26.22 -8.47
C PRO A 175 2.74 -26.14 -7.16
N PHE A 176 4.05 -26.41 -7.24
CA PHE A 176 4.97 -26.35 -6.10
C PHE A 176 6.12 -25.37 -6.31
N LEU A 177 6.37 -24.98 -7.55
CA LEU A 177 7.36 -23.97 -7.93
C LEU A 177 6.69 -22.92 -8.81
N SER A 178 6.90 -21.65 -8.46
CA SER A 178 6.51 -20.50 -9.28
C SER A 178 7.74 -19.62 -9.53
N PRO A 179 7.78 -18.89 -10.65
CA PRO A 179 8.82 -17.89 -10.84
C PRO A 179 8.86 -16.90 -9.67
N PRO A 180 10.04 -16.36 -9.32
CA PRO A 180 10.15 -15.31 -8.32
C PRO A 180 9.49 -14.01 -8.81
N LEU A 181 9.12 -13.13 -7.87
CA LEU A 181 8.39 -11.89 -8.17
C LEU A 181 9.10 -11.02 -9.20
N TRP A 182 10.44 -10.90 -9.12
CA TRP A 182 11.21 -10.11 -10.08
C TRP A 182 11.11 -10.62 -11.52
N TRP A 183 10.95 -11.95 -11.70
CA TRP A 183 10.74 -12.55 -13.02
C TRP A 183 9.32 -12.25 -13.53
N SER A 184 8.31 -12.46 -12.68
CA SER A 184 6.91 -12.25 -13.06
C SER A 184 6.62 -10.80 -13.41
N GLU A 185 7.04 -9.87 -12.55
CA GLU A 185 6.84 -8.44 -12.77
C GLU A 185 7.74 -7.90 -13.90
N GLY A 186 9.00 -8.35 -13.93
CA GLY A 186 9.92 -7.97 -14.99
C GLY A 186 9.43 -8.40 -16.37
N LEU A 187 8.81 -9.58 -16.50
CA LEU A 187 8.22 -10.05 -17.76
C LEU A 187 7.02 -9.21 -18.18
N ALA A 188 6.20 -8.82 -17.20
CA ALA A 188 5.05 -7.96 -17.49
C ALA A 188 5.51 -6.62 -18.07
N VAL A 189 6.57 -6.01 -17.54
CA VAL A 189 7.15 -4.77 -18.09
C VAL A 189 7.85 -5.04 -19.46
N HIS A 190 8.66 -6.09 -19.56
CA HIS A 190 9.38 -6.45 -20.78
C HIS A 190 8.46 -6.61 -22.01
N PHE A 191 7.28 -7.19 -21.84
CA PHE A 191 6.33 -7.39 -22.94
C PHE A 191 5.47 -6.16 -23.24
N THR A 192 5.47 -5.13 -22.38
CA THR A 192 4.57 -3.97 -22.51
C THR A 192 5.27 -2.66 -22.83
N GLU A 193 6.48 -2.43 -22.33
CA GLU A 193 7.18 -1.15 -22.45
C GLU A 193 8.28 -1.24 -23.52
N THR A 194 8.18 -0.43 -24.59
CA THR A 194 9.19 -0.36 -25.65
C THR A 194 10.29 0.65 -25.34
N ARG A 195 10.03 1.65 -24.48
CA ARG A 195 10.96 2.69 -24.03
C ARG A 195 10.71 2.99 -22.57
N ASP A 196 11.76 2.86 -21.76
CA ASP A 196 11.68 3.04 -20.32
C ASP A 196 12.82 3.96 -19.80
N PRO A 197 12.64 5.30 -19.89
CA PRO A 197 13.62 6.26 -19.38
C PRO A 197 13.83 6.14 -17.85
N GLU A 198 12.83 5.66 -17.11
CA GLU A 198 12.96 5.43 -15.66
C GLU A 198 13.85 4.24 -15.36
N ALA A 199 13.74 3.14 -16.14
CA ALA A 199 14.67 2.01 -16.02
C ALA A 199 16.10 2.46 -16.33
N ASP A 200 16.33 3.24 -17.39
CA ASP A 200 17.64 3.80 -17.71
C ASP A 200 18.20 4.66 -16.56
N MET A 201 17.36 5.48 -15.93
CA MET A 201 17.74 6.30 -14.77
C MET A 201 18.20 5.42 -13.59
N ILE A 202 17.40 4.43 -13.23
CA ILE A 202 17.64 3.55 -12.09
C ILE A 202 18.87 2.68 -12.31
N LEU A 203 18.94 2.00 -13.46
CA LEU A 203 20.04 1.08 -13.77
C LEU A 203 21.38 1.81 -13.88
N ARG A 204 21.39 3.00 -14.49
CA ARG A 204 22.58 3.85 -14.56
C ARG A 204 23.04 4.25 -13.15
N ASP A 205 22.14 4.73 -12.30
CA ASP A 205 22.47 5.08 -10.91
C ASP A 205 23.08 3.88 -10.17
N MET A 206 22.47 2.69 -10.27
CA MET A 206 22.98 1.49 -9.64
C MET A 206 24.37 1.06 -10.15
N VAL A 207 24.57 1.07 -11.46
CA VAL A 207 25.86 0.69 -12.08
C VAL A 207 26.95 1.68 -11.71
N VAL A 208 26.70 2.98 -11.84
CA VAL A 208 27.70 4.04 -11.60
C VAL A 208 28.02 4.18 -10.10
N SER A 209 27.05 3.97 -9.22
CA SER A 209 27.26 4.01 -7.77
C SER A 209 27.84 2.73 -7.18
N GLY A 210 27.97 1.66 -7.97
CA GLY A 210 28.41 0.32 -7.51
C GLY A 210 27.37 -0.38 -6.65
N GLY A 211 26.09 -0.03 -6.79
CA GLY A 211 24.97 -0.59 -6.04
C GLY A 211 24.17 -1.65 -6.80
N LEU A 212 24.61 -2.12 -7.97
CA LEU A 212 23.90 -3.14 -8.75
C LEU A 212 23.93 -4.48 -8.01
N PRO A 213 22.77 -5.03 -7.59
CA PRO A 213 22.72 -6.29 -6.87
C PRO A 213 22.86 -7.48 -7.85
N PRO A 214 23.42 -8.63 -7.42
CA PRO A 214 23.33 -9.86 -8.16
C PRO A 214 21.88 -10.39 -8.17
N ILE A 215 21.52 -11.20 -9.19
CA ILE A 215 20.14 -11.67 -9.41
C ILE A 215 19.58 -12.46 -8.21
N ASP A 216 20.42 -13.22 -7.50
CA ASP A 216 20.02 -13.98 -6.32
C ASP A 216 19.67 -13.11 -5.10
N GLU A 217 19.97 -11.81 -5.14
CA GLU A 217 19.61 -10.83 -4.11
C GLU A 217 18.37 -9.98 -4.47
N PHE A 218 17.74 -10.16 -5.62
CA PHE A 218 16.57 -9.38 -6.06
C PHE A 218 15.37 -9.48 -5.12
N TRP A 219 15.26 -10.56 -4.36
CA TRP A 219 14.23 -10.71 -3.33
C TRP A 219 14.25 -9.60 -2.28
N ARG A 220 15.40 -8.91 -2.06
CA ARG A 220 15.52 -7.77 -1.14
C ARG A 220 14.69 -6.56 -1.58
N TYR A 221 14.37 -6.47 -2.85
CA TYR A 221 13.61 -5.40 -3.46
C TYR A 221 12.12 -5.77 -3.68
N ALA A 222 11.71 -6.99 -3.26
CA ALA A 222 10.35 -7.46 -3.44
C ALA A 222 9.31 -6.46 -2.88
N GLY A 223 8.30 -6.13 -3.70
CA GLY A 223 7.27 -5.14 -3.38
C GLY A 223 7.71 -3.67 -3.59
N SER A 224 8.92 -3.42 -4.10
CA SER A 224 9.35 -2.09 -4.52
C SER A 224 9.36 -1.98 -6.05
N PHE A 225 9.32 -0.74 -6.55
CA PHE A 225 9.43 -0.43 -7.98
C PHE A 225 10.72 -1.01 -8.63
N LEU A 226 11.79 -1.17 -7.85
CA LEU A 226 13.05 -1.74 -8.33
C LEU A 226 12.90 -3.19 -8.79
N THR A 227 11.99 -3.96 -8.20
CA THR A 227 11.70 -5.34 -8.63
C THR A 227 11.32 -5.42 -10.10
N TYR A 228 10.51 -4.48 -10.56
CA TYR A 228 10.05 -4.37 -11.95
C TYR A 228 11.19 -4.05 -12.91
N LYS A 229 11.94 -3.00 -12.63
CA LYS A 229 13.01 -2.50 -13.54
C LYS A 229 14.25 -3.39 -13.58
N LEU A 230 14.64 -3.98 -12.45
CA LEU A 230 15.71 -4.99 -12.41
C LEU A 230 15.28 -6.25 -13.16
N GLY A 231 14.05 -6.74 -12.92
CA GLY A 231 13.50 -7.90 -13.61
C GLY A 231 13.41 -7.70 -15.12
N GLN A 232 12.84 -6.58 -15.57
CA GLN A 232 12.80 -6.18 -16.99
C GLN A 232 14.19 -6.24 -17.62
N SER A 233 15.18 -5.59 -16.98
CA SER A 233 16.55 -5.52 -17.51
C SER A 233 17.21 -6.89 -17.69
N VAL A 234 16.97 -7.85 -16.80
CA VAL A 234 17.45 -9.24 -16.96
C VAL A 234 16.73 -9.93 -18.12
N LEU A 235 15.43 -9.71 -18.28
CA LEU A 235 14.65 -10.32 -19.36
C LEU A 235 14.99 -9.73 -20.72
N ASP A 236 15.24 -8.41 -20.81
CA ASP A 236 15.79 -7.76 -22.02
C ASP A 236 17.14 -8.37 -22.42
N TYR A 237 18.00 -8.62 -21.43
CA TYR A 237 19.27 -9.31 -21.64
C TYR A 237 19.07 -10.75 -22.14
N ILE A 238 18.15 -11.51 -21.55
CA ILE A 238 17.84 -12.88 -21.97
C ILE A 238 17.27 -12.88 -23.38
N GLY A 239 16.26 -12.07 -23.67
CA GLY A 239 15.66 -11.96 -25.00
C GLY A 239 16.70 -11.66 -26.09
N THR A 240 17.61 -10.69 -25.82
CA THR A 240 18.64 -10.26 -26.76
C THR A 240 19.73 -11.31 -27.00
N HIS A 241 20.20 -12.01 -25.95
CA HIS A 241 21.37 -12.88 -26.02
C HIS A 241 21.06 -14.39 -26.12
N TYR A 242 19.89 -14.82 -25.64
CA TYR A 242 19.47 -16.24 -25.65
C TYR A 242 18.23 -16.50 -26.51
N GLY A 243 17.48 -15.45 -26.86
CA GLY A 243 16.26 -15.51 -27.67
C GLY A 243 14.98 -15.37 -26.85
N GLU A 244 13.99 -14.65 -27.42
CA GLU A 244 12.68 -14.41 -26.79
C GLU A 244 11.90 -15.69 -26.53
N ASP A 245 12.08 -16.73 -27.35
CA ASP A 245 11.45 -18.05 -27.21
C ASP A 245 11.88 -18.80 -25.95
N ARG A 246 13.01 -18.44 -25.34
CA ARG A 246 13.49 -19.02 -24.07
C ARG A 246 12.66 -18.61 -22.88
N ILE A 247 12.07 -17.41 -22.93
CA ILE A 247 11.29 -16.88 -21.79
C ILE A 247 10.05 -17.73 -21.49
N PRO A 248 9.14 -18.02 -22.43
CA PRO A 248 8.00 -18.90 -22.15
C PRO A 248 8.42 -20.36 -21.90
N GLU A 249 9.59 -20.80 -22.39
CA GLU A 249 10.11 -22.15 -22.13
C GLU A 249 10.44 -22.35 -20.63
N VAL A 250 10.85 -21.31 -19.91
CA VAL A 250 11.02 -21.35 -18.44
C VAL A 250 9.75 -21.83 -17.76
N TYR A 251 8.58 -21.30 -18.14
CA TYR A 251 7.29 -21.71 -17.57
C TYR A 251 6.96 -23.18 -17.87
N ARG A 252 7.28 -23.65 -19.08
CA ARG A 252 7.01 -25.03 -19.51
C ARG A 252 7.85 -26.06 -18.77
N ARG A 253 9.00 -25.64 -18.17
CA ARG A 253 9.92 -26.52 -17.46
C ARG A 253 9.85 -26.43 -15.94
N LEU A 254 9.02 -25.56 -15.37
CA LEU A 254 8.88 -25.40 -13.92
C LEU A 254 8.61 -26.72 -13.19
N TYR A 255 7.80 -27.61 -13.78
CA TYR A 255 7.41 -28.87 -13.16
C TYR A 255 8.55 -29.90 -13.05
N LEU A 256 9.67 -29.69 -13.74
CA LEU A 256 10.82 -30.63 -13.78
C LEU A 256 11.81 -30.42 -12.64
N HIS A 257 11.81 -29.25 -12.02
CA HIS A 257 12.86 -28.82 -11.11
C HIS A 257 12.31 -28.37 -9.75
N ASP A 258 13.15 -28.43 -8.71
CA ASP A 258 12.80 -28.02 -7.35
C ASP A 258 13.19 -26.57 -7.04
N SER A 259 13.99 -25.92 -7.90
CA SER A 259 14.37 -24.51 -7.75
C SER A 259 14.30 -23.76 -9.08
N PHE A 260 14.03 -22.46 -9.01
CA PHE A 260 13.99 -21.60 -10.20
C PHE A 260 15.37 -21.44 -10.86
N ALA A 261 16.45 -21.49 -10.08
CA ALA A 261 17.82 -21.47 -10.62
C ALA A 261 18.14 -22.69 -11.50
N ASP A 262 17.63 -23.88 -11.14
CA ASP A 262 17.78 -25.09 -11.94
C ASP A 262 16.97 -25.01 -13.25
N VAL A 263 15.78 -24.38 -13.21
CA VAL A 263 14.98 -24.13 -14.43
C VAL A 263 15.75 -23.20 -15.38
N LEU A 264 16.32 -22.10 -14.86
CA LEU A 264 17.12 -21.19 -15.69
C LEU A 264 18.33 -21.89 -16.29
N HIS A 265 19.03 -22.72 -15.51
CA HIS A 265 20.16 -23.48 -16.02
C HIS A 265 19.76 -24.47 -17.15
N ASP A 266 18.64 -25.16 -16.98
CA ASP A 266 18.14 -26.12 -17.99
C ASP A 266 17.72 -25.39 -19.29
N VAL A 267 17.11 -24.21 -19.22
CA VAL A 267 16.63 -23.45 -20.38
C VAL A 267 17.74 -22.66 -21.08
N LEU A 268 18.60 -21.99 -20.29
CA LEU A 268 19.61 -21.05 -20.81
C LEU A 268 21.01 -21.71 -21.00
N GLY A 269 21.26 -22.83 -20.33
CA GLY A 269 22.56 -23.52 -20.39
C GLY A 269 23.65 -22.88 -19.53
N VAL A 270 23.29 -21.87 -18.70
CA VAL A 270 24.21 -21.15 -17.76
C VAL A 270 23.62 -21.12 -16.37
N SER A 271 24.48 -21.05 -15.35
CA SER A 271 24.01 -20.91 -13.97
C SER A 271 23.45 -19.49 -13.73
N GLN A 272 22.57 -19.34 -12.71
CA GLN A 272 22.04 -18.02 -12.33
C GLN A 272 23.15 -17.03 -11.94
N SER A 273 24.25 -17.51 -11.34
CA SER A 273 25.43 -16.68 -11.02
C SER A 273 26.13 -16.17 -12.27
N GLU A 274 26.35 -17.06 -13.24
CA GLU A 274 26.97 -16.70 -14.52
C GLU A 274 26.07 -15.76 -15.34
N LEU A 275 24.76 -15.98 -15.34
CA LEU A 275 23.78 -15.06 -15.94
C LEU A 275 23.90 -13.68 -15.30
N SER A 276 23.99 -13.62 -13.97
CA SER A 276 24.13 -12.38 -13.21
C SER A 276 25.41 -11.62 -13.57
N GLU A 277 26.54 -12.31 -13.68
CA GLU A 277 27.82 -11.70 -14.06
C GLU A 277 27.79 -11.15 -15.50
N ARG A 278 27.26 -11.91 -16.44
CA ARG A 278 27.15 -11.49 -17.86
C ARG A 278 26.22 -10.30 -18.03
N TRP A 279 25.05 -10.32 -17.38
CA TRP A 279 24.10 -9.21 -17.37
C TRP A 279 24.71 -7.95 -16.74
N ALA A 280 25.38 -8.07 -15.59
CA ALA A 280 26.03 -6.92 -14.96
C ALA A 280 27.14 -6.32 -15.84
N TYR A 281 27.91 -7.16 -16.55
CA TYR A 281 28.91 -6.71 -17.50
C TYR A 281 28.31 -5.97 -18.70
N ASP A 282 27.17 -6.45 -19.24
CA ASP A 282 26.44 -5.77 -20.32
C ASP A 282 26.01 -4.35 -19.88
N LEU A 283 25.40 -4.23 -18.69
CA LEU A 283 25.00 -2.93 -18.15
C LEU A 283 26.19 -1.99 -17.90
N GLN A 284 27.32 -2.52 -17.42
CA GLN A 284 28.55 -1.74 -17.26
C GLN A 284 29.06 -1.22 -18.59
N THR A 285 29.07 -2.04 -19.63
CA THR A 285 29.45 -1.64 -20.99
C THR A 285 28.53 -0.54 -21.55
N ARG A 286 27.24 -0.61 -21.19
CA ARG A 286 26.24 0.40 -21.61
C ARG A 286 26.39 1.74 -20.89
N TYR A 287 26.64 1.76 -19.57
CA TYR A 287 26.55 2.97 -18.75
C TYR A 287 27.88 3.60 -18.32
N TYR A 288 29.01 2.86 -18.27
CA TYR A 288 30.30 3.46 -17.96
C TYR A 288 30.76 4.55 -18.94
N PRO A 289 30.48 4.49 -20.23
CA PRO A 289 30.79 5.59 -21.15
C PRO A 289 30.11 6.93 -20.77
N ASP A 290 28.95 6.88 -20.09
CA ASP A 290 28.24 8.07 -19.64
C ASP A 290 29.06 8.87 -18.61
N VAL A 291 29.87 8.20 -17.78
CA VAL A 291 30.73 8.82 -16.75
C VAL A 291 31.80 9.74 -17.37
N ALA A 292 32.25 9.45 -18.58
CA ALA A 292 33.21 10.29 -19.28
C ALA A 292 32.57 11.60 -19.84
N ASN A 293 31.23 11.62 -19.97
CA ASN A 293 30.51 12.69 -20.64
C ASN A 293 29.65 13.55 -19.71
N ALA A 294 29.38 13.12 -18.47
CA ALA A 294 28.57 13.85 -17.51
C ALA A 294 29.09 13.66 -16.08
N GLU A 295 28.87 14.65 -15.24
CA GLU A 295 29.27 14.62 -13.84
C GLU A 295 28.05 14.43 -12.91
N PRO A 296 28.22 13.86 -11.68
CA PRO A 296 27.18 13.90 -10.67
C PRO A 296 26.74 15.32 -10.32
N ALA A 297 25.42 15.52 -10.16
CA ALA A 297 24.82 16.85 -9.89
C ALA A 297 25.46 17.56 -8.68
N ARG A 298 25.92 16.82 -7.66
CA ARG A 298 26.57 17.39 -6.47
C ARG A 298 27.83 18.22 -6.74
N PHE A 299 28.44 18.10 -7.90
CA PHE A 299 29.65 18.89 -8.25
C PHE A 299 29.31 20.26 -8.82
N SER A 300 28.10 20.41 -9.40
CA SER A 300 27.63 21.66 -10.00
C SER A 300 26.47 22.31 -9.23
N SER A 301 26.08 21.75 -8.08
CA SER A 301 24.92 22.22 -7.31
C SER A 301 25.07 21.95 -5.81
N LYS A 302 24.22 22.57 -5.00
CA LYS A 302 24.20 22.45 -3.54
C LYS A 302 23.08 21.53 -3.10
N VAL A 303 23.42 20.49 -2.31
CA VAL A 303 22.41 19.64 -1.64
C VAL A 303 21.75 20.42 -0.50
N LEU A 304 20.42 20.41 -0.45
CA LEU A 304 19.66 21.12 0.58
C LEU A 304 19.02 20.19 1.61
N THR A 305 18.78 18.92 1.25
CA THR A 305 18.16 17.93 2.16
C THR A 305 19.11 16.76 2.36
N GLY A 306 19.27 16.32 3.60
CA GLY A 306 20.08 15.15 3.95
C GLY A 306 19.30 13.83 3.79
N ASP A 307 19.96 12.71 4.07
CA ASP A 307 19.38 11.37 4.04
C ASP A 307 18.16 11.29 4.98
N GLY A 308 17.04 10.84 4.44
CA GLY A 308 15.78 10.77 5.19
C GLY A 308 14.59 10.31 4.33
N GLY A 309 14.84 9.60 3.24
CA GLY A 309 13.82 9.16 2.28
C GLY A 309 13.73 10.07 1.05
N ALA A 310 12.70 9.88 0.22
CA ALA A 310 12.50 10.68 -0.98
C ALA A 310 12.08 12.12 -0.64
N ASN A 311 12.97 13.10 -0.85
CA ASN A 311 12.69 14.52 -0.67
C ASN A 311 12.45 15.14 -2.03
N MET A 312 11.21 15.57 -2.32
CA MET A 312 10.78 15.94 -3.68
C MET A 312 9.87 17.17 -3.68
N LYS A 313 9.56 17.63 -4.90
CA LYS A 313 8.55 18.67 -5.15
C LYS A 313 8.81 19.97 -4.40
N ALA A 314 10.07 20.37 -4.35
CA ALA A 314 10.47 21.58 -3.63
C ALA A 314 9.92 22.85 -4.29
N VAL A 315 9.48 23.81 -3.47
CA VAL A 315 9.09 25.15 -3.88
C VAL A 315 9.77 26.18 -2.98
N PRO A 316 10.47 27.21 -3.53
CA PRO A 316 11.07 28.25 -2.73
C PRO A 316 9.98 29.11 -2.08
N LEU A 317 10.22 29.60 -0.86
CA LEU A 317 9.40 30.63 -0.25
C LEU A 317 9.75 32.00 -0.83
N PRO A 318 8.78 32.91 -0.98
CA PRO A 318 9.04 34.30 -1.34
C PRO A 318 10.08 34.95 -0.42
N ASP A 319 10.92 35.84 -0.93
CA ASP A 319 11.99 36.49 -0.15
C ASP A 319 11.47 37.23 1.07
N SER A 320 10.24 37.78 0.99
CA SER A 320 9.55 38.42 2.13
C SER A 320 9.28 37.48 3.30
N LEU A 321 9.13 36.18 3.04
CA LEU A 321 8.75 35.15 4.01
C LEU A 321 9.89 34.14 4.28
N GLY A 322 10.82 34.02 3.37
CA GLY A 322 11.99 33.14 3.49
C GLY A 322 12.98 33.58 4.57
N GLY A 323 12.94 34.87 4.94
CA GLY A 323 13.81 35.47 5.95
C GLY A 323 15.30 35.36 5.56
N VAL A 324 16.19 35.54 6.56
CA VAL A 324 17.64 35.41 6.38
C VAL A 324 18.05 34.02 5.88
N ASP A 325 17.26 32.99 6.19
CA ASP A 325 17.55 31.59 5.88
C ASP A 325 17.11 31.17 4.48
N LYS A 326 16.42 32.00 3.73
CA LYS A 326 15.88 31.71 2.38
C LYS A 326 15.18 30.35 2.36
N GLY A 327 14.02 30.25 3.04
CA GLY A 327 13.29 28.98 3.24
C GLY A 327 12.74 28.39 1.94
N PHE A 328 12.46 27.08 1.96
CA PHE A 328 11.73 26.36 0.91
C PHE A 328 10.83 25.29 1.53
N LEU A 329 9.79 24.87 0.83
CA LEU A 329 8.91 23.77 1.22
C LEU A 329 9.15 22.55 0.33
N PHE A 330 8.94 21.34 0.84
CA PHE A 330 9.07 20.10 0.07
C PHE A 330 8.25 18.96 0.68
N LEU A 331 7.94 17.95 -0.11
CA LEU A 331 7.30 16.71 0.32
C LEU A 331 8.35 15.66 0.69
N SER A 332 8.09 14.91 1.75
CA SER A 332 8.97 13.80 2.14
C SER A 332 8.24 12.78 3.02
N PRO A 333 8.47 11.46 2.81
CA PRO A 333 8.03 10.39 3.69
C PRO A 333 9.08 10.04 4.77
N ARG A 334 10.01 10.95 5.12
CA ARG A 334 11.13 10.70 6.06
C ARG A 334 10.71 10.18 7.43
N ASP A 335 9.51 10.52 7.87
CA ASP A 335 8.92 10.03 9.11
C ASP A 335 7.98 8.83 8.91
N GLY A 336 8.04 8.18 7.74
CA GLY A 336 7.17 7.08 7.37
C GLY A 336 5.75 7.48 6.97
N PHE A 337 5.43 8.78 7.06
CA PHE A 337 4.25 9.43 6.52
C PHE A 337 4.69 10.55 5.59
N THR A 338 3.99 10.73 4.48
CA THR A 338 4.24 11.85 3.58
C THR A 338 3.78 13.14 4.24
N ASN A 339 4.70 14.05 4.50
CA ASN A 339 4.46 15.34 5.13
C ASN A 339 4.99 16.47 4.24
N VAL A 340 4.49 17.71 4.48
CA VAL A 340 5.13 18.93 3.97
C VAL A 340 6.12 19.43 5.01
N TYR A 341 7.34 19.64 4.59
CA TYR A 341 8.42 20.18 5.42
C TYR A 341 8.86 21.56 4.94
N ARG A 342 9.34 22.37 5.89
CA ARG A 342 10.08 23.60 5.61
C ARG A 342 11.56 23.36 5.88
N GLY A 343 12.40 23.64 4.90
CA GLY A 343 13.86 23.63 4.96
C GLY A 343 14.45 25.02 4.80
N SER A 344 15.78 25.14 4.97
CA SER A 344 16.56 26.36 4.81
C SER A 344 17.61 26.18 3.72
N ARG A 345 17.74 27.15 2.79
CA ARG A 345 18.79 27.17 1.77
C ARG A 345 20.15 27.56 2.36
N ARG A 346 20.20 28.20 3.55
CA ARG A 346 21.42 28.64 4.26
C ARG A 346 21.71 27.83 5.51
N GLY A 347 20.76 27.07 6.05
CA GLY A 347 20.91 26.23 7.21
C GLY A 347 21.60 24.90 6.93
N LYS A 348 21.59 24.01 7.92
CA LYS A 348 22.08 22.65 7.77
C LYS A 348 21.00 21.78 7.10
N GLU A 349 21.41 20.80 6.31
CA GLU A 349 20.52 19.83 5.60
C GLU A 349 19.52 19.11 6.53
N ARG A 350 19.82 19.02 7.82
CA ARG A 350 18.98 18.36 8.84
C ARG A 350 18.03 19.31 9.57
N ASP A 351 18.18 20.61 9.39
CA ASP A 351 17.33 21.60 10.04
C ASP A 351 16.04 21.77 9.24
N VAL A 352 15.09 20.83 9.46
CA VAL A 352 13.79 20.81 8.78
C VAL A 352 12.66 20.81 9.81
N GLU A 353 11.64 21.59 9.52
CA GLU A 353 10.42 21.67 10.33
C GLU A 353 9.25 21.02 9.60
N THR A 354 8.45 20.20 10.30
CA THR A 354 7.20 19.69 9.74
C THR A 354 6.14 20.77 9.74
N LEU A 355 5.67 21.14 8.56
CA LEU A 355 4.62 22.16 8.38
C LEU A 355 3.22 21.52 8.37
N ILE A 356 3.02 20.48 7.57
CA ILE A 356 1.75 19.74 7.48
C ILE A 356 2.03 18.26 7.69
N LYS A 357 1.26 17.64 8.59
CA LYS A 357 1.32 16.19 8.88
C LYS A 357 0.28 15.46 8.03
N GLY A 358 0.72 14.71 7.04
CA GLY A 358 -0.15 13.89 6.21
C GLY A 358 -0.42 12.50 6.79
N GLU A 359 -1.37 11.77 6.21
CA GLU A 359 -1.72 10.36 6.45
C GLU A 359 -2.12 10.01 7.89
N ARG A 360 -2.49 11.00 8.71
CA ARG A 360 -2.81 10.84 10.13
C ARG A 360 -4.22 11.31 10.51
N SER A 361 -4.91 11.97 9.60
CA SER A 361 -6.24 12.54 9.84
C SER A 361 -7.11 12.44 8.59
N PRO A 362 -8.45 12.48 8.72
CA PRO A 362 -9.35 12.42 7.58
C PRO A 362 -9.14 13.54 6.55
N GLY A 363 -8.68 14.75 6.98
CA GLY A 363 -8.44 15.87 6.07
C GLY A 363 -7.16 15.73 5.23
N PHE A 364 -6.25 14.83 5.61
CA PHE A 364 -4.97 14.60 4.94
C PHE A 364 -4.68 13.09 4.85
N GLU A 365 -5.57 12.33 4.16
CA GLU A 365 -5.44 10.88 4.02
C GLU A 365 -4.26 10.48 3.11
N SER A 366 -3.91 11.33 2.14
CA SER A 366 -2.70 11.28 1.33
C SER A 366 -2.32 12.67 0.83
N LEU A 367 -1.03 12.91 0.60
CA LEU A 367 -0.47 14.12 -0.01
C LEU A 367 0.16 13.86 -1.39
N HIS A 368 -0.05 12.69 -1.98
CA HIS A 368 0.37 12.31 -3.33
C HIS A 368 1.83 12.67 -3.66
N LEU A 369 2.78 12.05 -2.96
CA LEU A 369 4.22 12.37 -3.04
C LEU A 369 4.76 12.54 -4.47
N PHE A 370 4.38 11.66 -5.39
CA PHE A 370 4.88 11.66 -6.77
C PHE A 370 4.06 12.54 -7.72
N ARG A 371 2.77 12.73 -7.45
CA ARG A 371 1.81 13.41 -8.35
C ARG A 371 1.52 14.85 -7.94
N ASN A 372 1.72 15.20 -6.67
CA ASN A 372 1.45 16.56 -6.19
C ASN A 372 2.50 17.55 -6.70
N ARG A 373 2.10 18.79 -6.77
CA ARG A 373 2.95 19.95 -6.97
C ARG A 373 2.58 20.99 -5.94
N LEU A 374 3.58 21.50 -5.23
CA LEU A 374 3.40 22.58 -4.30
C LEU A 374 3.53 23.90 -5.03
N ASP A 375 2.69 24.88 -4.74
CA ASP A 375 2.83 26.24 -5.23
C ASP A 375 2.55 27.26 -4.13
N VAL A 376 3.34 28.35 -4.04
CA VAL A 376 3.27 29.31 -2.96
C VAL A 376 3.08 30.70 -3.53
N SER A 377 2.02 31.40 -3.09
CA SER A 377 1.75 32.77 -3.47
C SER A 377 2.73 33.76 -2.81
N PRO A 378 2.90 34.97 -3.34
CA PRO A 378 3.74 36.01 -2.76
C PRO A 378 3.44 36.39 -1.30
N ASP A 379 2.19 36.21 -0.86
CA ASP A 379 1.75 36.46 0.52
C ASP A 379 1.84 35.23 1.43
N GLY A 380 2.31 34.07 0.91
CA GLY A 380 2.58 32.86 1.70
C GLY A 380 1.45 31.87 1.78
N LYS A 381 0.53 31.85 0.83
CA LYS A 381 -0.51 30.84 0.72
C LYS A 381 0.01 29.65 -0.11
N LEU A 382 0.17 28.51 0.55
CA LEU A 382 0.54 27.24 -0.09
C LEU A 382 -0.70 26.58 -0.68
N LEU A 383 -0.64 26.27 -1.98
CA LEU A 383 -1.55 25.33 -2.65
C LEU A 383 -0.95 23.94 -2.64
N LEU A 384 -1.76 22.95 -2.26
CA LEU A 384 -1.44 21.53 -2.39
C LEU A 384 -2.71 20.70 -2.58
N VAL A 385 -2.54 19.52 -3.14
CA VAL A 385 -3.62 18.52 -3.25
C VAL A 385 -3.54 17.58 -2.06
N SER A 386 -4.70 17.25 -1.49
CA SER A 386 -4.83 16.26 -0.43
C SER A 386 -6.03 15.37 -0.68
N LYS A 387 -5.86 14.06 -0.47
CA LYS A 387 -6.98 13.14 -0.48
C LYS A 387 -7.84 13.31 0.76
N HIS A 388 -9.14 13.43 0.53
CA HIS A 388 -10.18 13.44 1.55
C HIS A 388 -11.33 12.52 1.15
N GLN A 389 -11.47 11.41 1.85
CA GLN A 389 -12.51 10.39 1.57
C GLN A 389 -12.40 9.77 0.16
N ASP A 390 -13.38 10.00 -0.72
CA ASP A 390 -13.49 9.43 -2.06
C ASP A 390 -12.88 10.29 -3.18
N ARG A 391 -12.27 11.43 -2.86
CA ARG A 391 -11.76 12.39 -3.84
C ARG A 391 -10.55 13.16 -3.36
N ASP A 392 -9.95 13.85 -4.28
CA ASP A 392 -8.93 14.85 -3.99
C ASP A 392 -9.55 16.23 -3.77
N GLU A 393 -8.91 17.02 -2.94
CA GLU A 393 -9.27 18.41 -2.68
C GLU A 393 -8.01 19.30 -2.73
N ILE A 394 -8.16 20.54 -3.22
CA ILE A 394 -7.12 21.55 -3.18
C ILE A 394 -7.23 22.31 -1.85
N VAL A 395 -6.12 22.32 -1.13
CA VAL A 395 -6.01 22.97 0.17
C VAL A 395 -5.22 24.26 0.02
N VAL A 396 -5.74 25.37 0.56
CA VAL A 396 -5.02 26.62 0.77
C VAL A 396 -4.55 26.65 2.21
N PHE A 397 -3.23 26.67 2.40
CA PHE A 397 -2.62 26.64 3.73
C PHE A 397 -1.69 27.84 3.93
N ASP A 398 -1.92 28.62 4.99
CA ASP A 398 -1.08 29.76 5.32
C ASP A 398 0.20 29.27 6.03
N VAL A 399 1.34 29.49 5.39
CA VAL A 399 2.66 29.06 5.87
C VAL A 399 3.09 29.82 7.14
N VAL A 400 2.63 31.05 7.32
CA VAL A 400 3.00 31.92 8.45
C VAL A 400 2.19 31.57 9.69
N SER A 401 0.86 31.54 9.57
CA SER A 401 -0.03 31.18 10.68
C SER A 401 -0.06 29.66 10.94
N LYS A 402 0.44 28.85 10.01
CA LYS A 402 0.42 27.37 10.02
C LYS A 402 -0.99 26.80 10.14
N LYS A 403 -1.95 27.39 9.40
CA LYS A 403 -3.36 26.97 9.41
C LYS A 403 -3.88 26.77 8.00
N GLU A 404 -4.78 25.81 7.87
CA GLU A 404 -5.63 25.67 6.71
C GLU A 404 -6.62 26.85 6.67
N GLU A 405 -6.69 27.55 5.54
CA GLU A 405 -7.61 28.68 5.33
C GLU A 405 -8.83 28.28 4.51
N ALA A 406 -8.63 27.44 3.51
CA ALA A 406 -9.70 27.00 2.63
C ALA A 406 -9.41 25.61 2.05
N ARG A 407 -10.47 24.96 1.61
CA ARG A 407 -10.43 23.66 0.96
C ARG A 407 -11.48 23.62 -0.15
N PHE A 408 -11.11 23.14 -1.33
CA PHE A 408 -11.94 23.10 -2.52
C PHE A 408 -11.97 21.70 -3.11
N GLY A 409 -13.17 21.20 -3.36
CA GLY A 409 -13.43 19.95 -4.03
C GLY A 409 -14.72 20.04 -4.85
N TRP A 410 -14.78 19.31 -5.95
CA TRP A 410 -15.90 19.34 -6.88
C TRP A 410 -16.45 17.93 -7.07
N PRO A 411 -17.79 17.72 -6.99
CA PRO A 411 -18.39 16.38 -7.12
C PRO A 411 -18.09 15.69 -8.46
N GLU A 412 -17.90 16.46 -9.52
CA GLU A 412 -17.60 15.99 -10.87
C GLU A 412 -16.13 15.57 -11.06
N LEU A 413 -15.21 15.96 -10.15
CA LEU A 413 -13.80 15.66 -10.22
C LEU A 413 -13.40 14.64 -9.13
N VAL A 414 -12.72 13.60 -9.53
CA VAL A 414 -12.26 12.52 -8.62
C VAL A 414 -10.77 12.62 -8.31
N GLY A 415 -9.96 13.09 -9.24
CA GLY A 415 -8.52 13.30 -9.07
C GLY A 415 -8.13 14.72 -9.40
N LEU A 416 -7.25 15.33 -8.58
CA LEU A 416 -6.73 16.67 -8.78
C LEU A 416 -5.21 16.64 -8.75
N LEU A 417 -4.56 17.42 -9.63
CA LEU A 417 -3.11 17.43 -9.73
C LEU A 417 -2.58 18.85 -9.96
N SER A 418 -1.40 19.11 -9.40
CA SER A 418 -0.52 20.21 -9.79
C SER A 418 -1.17 21.60 -9.82
N PRO A 419 -1.75 22.09 -8.73
CA PRO A 419 -2.32 23.44 -8.69
C PRO A 419 -1.24 24.51 -8.83
N SER A 420 -1.58 25.63 -9.50
CA SER A 420 -0.70 26.79 -9.68
C SER A 420 -1.48 28.09 -9.52
N TRP A 421 -0.97 29.01 -8.68
CA TRP A 421 -1.56 30.31 -8.45
C TRP A 421 -1.55 31.19 -9.69
N ALA A 422 -2.64 31.92 -9.93
CA ALA A 422 -2.63 33.08 -10.82
C ALA A 422 -1.93 34.27 -10.13
N PRO A 423 -1.37 35.23 -10.89
CA PRO A 423 -0.66 36.37 -10.33
C PRO A 423 -1.51 37.26 -9.40
N ASP A 424 -2.83 37.26 -9.59
CA ASP A 424 -3.80 38.00 -8.78
C ASP A 424 -4.07 37.40 -7.41
N GLN A 425 -3.59 36.17 -7.13
CA GLN A 425 -3.79 35.40 -5.90
C GLN A 425 -5.26 35.13 -5.56
N LYS A 426 -6.17 35.29 -6.51
CA LYS A 426 -7.62 35.06 -6.40
C LYS A 426 -8.06 33.86 -7.22
N ARG A 427 -7.26 33.45 -8.18
CA ARG A 427 -7.51 32.31 -9.07
C ARG A 427 -6.35 31.35 -9.01
N PHE A 428 -6.64 30.10 -9.34
CA PHE A 428 -5.63 29.08 -9.58
C PHE A 428 -6.07 28.13 -10.69
N VAL A 429 -5.07 27.58 -11.41
CA VAL A 429 -5.23 26.55 -12.42
C VAL A 429 -4.76 25.21 -11.88
N PHE A 430 -5.37 24.11 -12.33
CA PHE A 430 -4.99 22.74 -11.93
C PHE A 430 -5.42 21.73 -13.00
N SER A 431 -4.85 20.51 -12.94
CA SER A 431 -5.35 19.38 -13.73
C SER A 431 -6.39 18.62 -12.93
N GLY A 432 -7.51 18.29 -13.54
CA GLY A 432 -8.62 17.57 -12.94
C GLY A 432 -9.03 16.34 -13.75
N LEU A 433 -9.14 15.19 -13.09
CA LEU A 433 -9.71 13.98 -13.63
C LEU A 433 -11.21 13.94 -13.33
N SER A 434 -12.03 14.00 -14.36
CA SER A 434 -13.49 13.97 -14.24
C SER A 434 -14.01 12.53 -14.17
N ARG A 435 -15.23 12.37 -13.65
CA ARG A 435 -15.89 11.04 -13.51
C ARG A 435 -16.16 10.34 -14.84
N ASP A 436 -16.23 11.08 -15.93
CA ASP A 436 -16.40 10.54 -17.29
C ASP A 436 -15.05 10.25 -18.01
N GLY A 437 -13.94 10.29 -17.26
CA GLY A 437 -12.62 9.84 -17.72
C GLY A 437 -11.87 10.86 -18.60
N TYR A 438 -12.04 12.16 -18.36
CA TYR A 438 -11.26 13.20 -19.03
C TYR A 438 -10.27 13.82 -18.02
N SER A 439 -9.03 14.03 -18.48
CA SER A 439 -7.96 14.65 -17.68
C SER A 439 -7.59 16.01 -18.27
N ASP A 440 -8.28 17.06 -17.82
CA ASP A 440 -8.24 18.38 -18.40
C ASP A 440 -7.72 19.46 -17.45
N LEU A 441 -7.48 20.66 -17.99
CA LEU A 441 -7.17 21.84 -17.22
C LEU A 441 -8.44 22.53 -16.72
N TYR A 442 -8.39 23.01 -15.50
CA TYR A 442 -9.45 23.77 -14.84
C TYR A 442 -8.89 25.04 -14.24
N LEU A 443 -9.66 26.12 -14.31
CA LEU A 443 -9.41 27.38 -13.62
C LEU A 443 -10.50 27.62 -12.58
N TYR A 444 -10.10 27.90 -11.35
CA TYR A 444 -11.04 28.25 -10.28
C TYR A 444 -10.83 29.67 -9.80
N ASP A 445 -11.94 30.43 -9.72
CA ASP A 445 -12.01 31.76 -9.14
C ASP A 445 -12.56 31.65 -7.73
N ILE A 446 -11.72 31.98 -6.73
CA ILE A 446 -12.07 31.84 -5.30
C ILE A 446 -13.15 32.85 -4.89
N GLU A 447 -13.07 34.10 -5.39
CA GLU A 447 -14.01 35.16 -5.01
C GLU A 447 -15.40 34.90 -5.58
N ASN A 448 -15.46 34.51 -6.87
CA ASN A 448 -16.72 34.28 -7.56
C ASN A 448 -17.22 32.83 -7.39
N GLN A 449 -16.42 31.95 -6.78
CA GLN A 449 -16.71 30.53 -6.61
C GLN A 449 -17.03 29.83 -7.96
N GLN A 450 -16.35 30.21 -9.02
CA GLN A 450 -16.60 29.72 -10.38
C GLN A 450 -15.50 28.78 -10.85
N LEU A 451 -15.87 27.54 -11.19
CA LEU A 451 -15.02 26.58 -11.87
C LEU A 451 -15.22 26.69 -13.39
N ARG A 452 -14.13 26.82 -14.13
CA ARG A 452 -14.13 26.83 -15.60
C ARG A 452 -13.20 25.73 -16.12
N ARG A 453 -13.74 24.79 -16.91
CA ARG A 453 -12.97 23.80 -17.65
C ARG A 453 -12.32 24.50 -18.84
N LEU A 454 -11.02 24.33 -19.03
CA LEU A 454 -10.21 25.02 -20.04
C LEU A 454 -9.95 24.18 -21.28
N THR A 455 -9.78 22.87 -21.11
CA THR A 455 -9.62 21.89 -22.20
C THR A 455 -10.73 20.85 -22.11
N HIS A 456 -11.05 20.17 -23.23
CA HIS A 456 -12.12 19.17 -23.27
C HIS A 456 -11.87 18.18 -24.41
N ASP A 457 -10.96 17.25 -24.18
CA ASP A 457 -10.64 16.19 -25.16
C ASP A 457 -10.07 14.95 -24.44
N ARG A 458 -9.65 13.93 -25.19
CA ARG A 458 -9.14 12.66 -24.66
C ARG A 458 -7.66 12.69 -24.30
N PHE A 459 -6.97 13.81 -24.54
CA PHE A 459 -5.58 13.96 -24.16
C PHE A 459 -5.44 14.22 -22.66
N GLN A 460 -4.35 13.74 -22.09
CA GLN A 460 -4.01 14.05 -20.71
C GLN A 460 -3.27 15.39 -20.61
N ASP A 461 -3.86 16.38 -19.99
CA ASP A 461 -3.29 17.70 -19.72
C ASP A 461 -2.85 17.79 -18.26
N ILE A 462 -1.54 17.92 -18.01
CA ILE A 462 -0.98 17.88 -16.66
C ILE A 462 0.04 18.98 -16.41
N ALA A 463 0.33 19.19 -15.12
CA ALA A 463 1.34 20.10 -14.60
C ALA A 463 1.21 21.54 -15.14
N PRO A 464 0.02 22.16 -15.08
CA PRO A 464 -0.13 23.54 -15.52
C PRO A 464 0.69 24.51 -14.67
N SER A 465 1.20 25.58 -15.30
CA SER A 465 1.82 26.72 -14.62
C SER A 465 1.26 28.00 -15.19
N PHE A 466 0.73 28.85 -14.32
CA PHE A 466 0.18 30.15 -14.72
C PHE A 466 1.31 31.12 -15.06
N CYS A 467 1.16 31.88 -16.12
CA CYS A 467 2.16 32.90 -16.52
C CYS A 467 2.11 34.09 -15.58
N PRO A 468 3.24 34.55 -15.01
CA PRO A 468 3.24 35.66 -14.05
C PRO A 468 2.91 37.05 -14.67
N TRP A 469 2.97 37.20 -15.98
CA TRP A 469 2.80 38.51 -16.66
C TRP A 469 1.74 38.53 -17.78
N ALA A 470 1.04 37.42 -18.03
CA ALA A 470 0.02 37.30 -19.05
C ALA A 470 -1.05 36.27 -18.68
N GLU A 471 -2.27 36.39 -19.22
CA GLU A 471 -3.36 35.40 -19.06
C GLU A 471 -3.06 34.14 -19.93
N LYS A 472 -2.00 33.42 -19.57
CA LYS A 472 -1.54 32.21 -20.28
C LYS A 472 -1.19 31.12 -19.28
N VAL A 473 -1.35 29.86 -19.71
CA VAL A 473 -0.98 28.67 -18.94
C VAL A 473 -0.10 27.79 -19.80
N VAL A 474 1.10 27.43 -19.32
CA VAL A 474 1.92 26.38 -19.90
C VAL A 474 1.62 25.05 -19.22
N PHE A 475 1.59 23.96 -19.98
CA PHE A 475 1.30 22.62 -19.46
C PHE A 475 1.94 21.53 -20.33
N SER A 476 1.97 20.31 -19.81
CA SER A 476 2.44 19.12 -20.53
C SER A 476 1.24 18.29 -20.99
N SER A 477 1.27 17.83 -22.25
CA SER A 477 0.17 17.07 -22.85
C SER A 477 0.68 15.97 -23.78
N ASP A 478 -0.06 14.86 -23.83
CA ASP A 478 0.18 13.77 -24.77
C ASP A 478 -0.47 13.97 -26.15
N ARG A 479 -1.04 15.14 -26.44
CA ARG A 479 -1.53 15.55 -27.77
C ARG A 479 -0.40 15.78 -28.76
N THR A 480 0.45 14.81 -28.98
CA THR A 480 1.68 14.84 -29.80
C THR A 480 1.76 13.58 -30.64
N PRO A 481 2.49 13.56 -31.77
CA PRO A 481 2.58 12.36 -32.62
C PRO A 481 3.01 11.09 -31.88
N GLY A 482 3.82 11.23 -30.83
CA GLY A 482 4.23 10.10 -29.97
C GLY A 482 3.33 9.82 -28.78
N GLY A 483 2.21 10.54 -28.61
CA GLY A 483 1.36 10.48 -27.42
C GLY A 483 0.74 9.10 -27.16
N ARG A 484 0.41 8.35 -28.21
CA ARG A 484 -0.08 6.97 -28.10
C ARG A 484 0.91 6.04 -27.35
N GLY A 485 2.21 6.35 -27.40
CA GLY A 485 3.28 5.67 -26.67
C GLY A 485 3.71 6.37 -25.39
N GLY A 486 2.91 7.31 -24.85
CA GLY A 486 3.19 8.01 -23.60
C GLY A 486 4.09 9.23 -23.71
N THR A 487 4.52 9.62 -24.92
CA THR A 487 5.30 10.86 -25.12
C THR A 487 4.44 12.08 -24.82
N ARG A 488 5.01 13.07 -24.13
CA ARG A 488 4.37 14.37 -23.84
C ARG A 488 5.23 15.51 -24.30
N ASN A 489 4.60 16.57 -24.81
CA ASN A 489 5.27 17.82 -25.13
C ASN A 489 4.59 18.99 -24.42
N LEU A 490 5.19 20.19 -24.53
CA LEU A 490 4.68 21.39 -23.86
C LEU A 490 3.79 22.21 -24.80
N PHE A 491 2.75 22.77 -24.18
CA PHE A 491 1.76 23.62 -24.84
C PHE A 491 1.53 24.87 -23.99
N VAL A 492 1.13 25.97 -24.69
CA VAL A 492 0.66 27.20 -24.05
C VAL A 492 -0.78 27.44 -24.46
N LEU A 493 -1.66 27.61 -23.47
CA LEU A 493 -3.06 28.01 -23.64
C LEU A 493 -3.19 29.48 -23.28
N ASP A 494 -3.67 30.29 -24.23
CA ASP A 494 -4.05 31.69 -24.01
C ASP A 494 -5.49 31.71 -23.46
N LEU A 495 -5.67 32.23 -22.25
CA LEU A 495 -6.96 32.21 -21.54
C LEU A 495 -7.98 33.22 -22.04
N ASP A 496 -7.52 34.29 -22.74
CA ASP A 496 -8.38 35.31 -23.32
C ASP A 496 -8.95 34.87 -24.64
N THR A 497 -8.14 34.20 -25.47
CA THR A 497 -8.53 33.80 -26.83
C THR A 497 -8.92 32.32 -26.93
N GLY A 498 -8.50 31.50 -25.99
CA GLY A 498 -8.63 30.03 -26.06
C GLY A 498 -7.66 29.38 -27.04
N ALA A 499 -6.70 30.13 -27.58
CA ALA A 499 -5.75 29.60 -28.54
C ALA A 499 -4.73 28.69 -27.89
N LEU A 500 -4.53 27.52 -28.50
CA LEU A 500 -3.56 26.50 -28.07
C LEU A 500 -2.35 26.52 -29.01
N GLN A 501 -1.17 26.66 -28.43
CA GLN A 501 0.10 26.74 -29.19
C GLN A 501 1.09 25.66 -28.67
N HIS A 502 1.76 24.96 -29.60
CA HIS A 502 2.91 24.12 -29.24
C HIS A 502 4.09 24.99 -28.79
N LEU A 503 4.70 24.62 -27.64
CA LEU A 503 5.96 25.19 -27.20
C LEU A 503 7.14 24.26 -27.50
N THR A 504 6.90 22.93 -27.42
CA THR A 504 7.88 21.90 -27.81
C THR A 504 7.21 20.84 -28.67
N ARG A 505 8.00 20.14 -29.51
CA ARG A 505 7.53 19.04 -30.36
C ARG A 505 8.65 18.04 -30.61
N GLY A 506 8.47 16.78 -30.15
CA GLY A 506 9.49 15.74 -30.31
C GLY A 506 8.99 14.35 -29.91
N SER A 507 9.85 13.36 -30.12
CA SER A 507 9.62 11.95 -29.72
C SER A 507 10.12 11.62 -28.30
N TRP A 508 10.36 12.62 -27.48
CA TRP A 508 10.76 12.58 -26.09
C TRP A 508 9.65 13.15 -25.20
N THR A 509 9.78 12.94 -23.90
CA THR A 509 8.83 13.50 -22.93
C THR A 509 9.37 14.77 -22.31
N ASP A 510 8.63 15.88 -22.50
CA ASP A 510 8.83 17.16 -21.84
C ASP A 510 7.78 17.30 -20.71
N SER A 511 8.23 17.54 -19.48
CA SER A 511 7.38 17.51 -18.29
C SER A 511 7.72 18.61 -17.29
N SER A 512 6.84 18.79 -16.30
CA SER A 512 7.02 19.74 -15.18
C SER A 512 7.36 21.17 -15.61
N PRO A 513 6.65 21.77 -16.61
CA PRO A 513 6.93 23.15 -17.03
C PRO A 513 6.62 24.14 -15.91
N VAL A 514 7.42 25.19 -15.82
CA VAL A 514 7.21 26.32 -14.91
C VAL A 514 7.74 27.60 -15.53
N TRP A 515 6.95 28.66 -15.45
CA TRP A 515 7.41 29.99 -15.89
C TRP A 515 8.49 30.51 -14.94
N ASP A 516 9.57 31.04 -15.51
CA ASP A 516 10.60 31.80 -14.79
C ASP A 516 10.35 33.30 -14.99
N PRO A 517 9.89 34.00 -13.92
CA PRO A 517 9.57 35.42 -14.03
C PRO A 517 10.82 36.30 -14.25
N ASN A 518 12.01 35.79 -13.95
CA ASN A 518 13.24 36.61 -14.01
C ASN A 518 13.73 36.83 -15.43
N ASP A 519 13.56 35.86 -16.33
CA ASP A 519 14.01 35.94 -17.73
C ASP A 519 12.91 35.70 -18.77
N ARG A 520 11.66 35.62 -18.34
CA ARG A 520 10.47 35.40 -19.16
C ARG A 520 10.56 34.14 -20.02
N SER A 521 10.99 33.06 -19.44
CA SER A 521 11.14 31.76 -20.09
C SER A 521 10.37 30.66 -19.34
N VAL A 522 10.35 29.48 -19.92
CA VAL A 522 9.79 28.26 -19.27
C VAL A 522 10.94 27.31 -18.98
N LEU A 523 11.10 26.93 -17.71
CA LEU A 523 11.94 25.80 -17.30
C LEU A 523 11.11 24.51 -17.37
N PHE A 524 11.73 23.42 -17.83
CA PHE A 524 11.08 22.13 -17.94
C PHE A 524 12.09 20.99 -17.90
N VAL A 525 11.60 19.78 -17.69
CA VAL A 525 12.39 18.54 -17.73
C VAL A 525 12.19 17.84 -19.07
N SER A 526 13.27 17.35 -19.65
CA SER A 526 13.21 16.52 -20.86
C SER A 526 14.13 15.31 -20.76
N ASP A 527 13.72 14.20 -21.36
CA ASP A 527 14.49 12.96 -21.47
C ASP A 527 15.15 12.78 -22.85
N ARG A 528 15.19 13.84 -23.67
CA ARG A 528 15.66 13.81 -25.07
C ARG A 528 17.09 13.31 -25.25
N ASP A 529 17.95 13.47 -24.27
CA ASP A 529 19.35 13.05 -24.29
C ASP A 529 19.59 11.72 -23.51
N ARG A 530 18.56 10.90 -23.30
CA ARG A 530 18.58 9.71 -22.42
C ARG A 530 18.79 10.01 -20.93
N PHE A 531 18.86 11.29 -20.55
CA PHE A 531 18.98 11.76 -19.18
C PHE A 531 17.81 12.70 -18.89
N TYR A 532 17.21 12.58 -17.74
CA TYR A 532 16.31 13.62 -17.27
C TYR A 532 17.11 14.86 -16.91
N GLY A 533 17.03 15.87 -17.76
CA GLY A 533 17.74 17.12 -17.61
C GLY A 533 16.80 18.32 -17.66
N VAL A 534 17.23 19.44 -17.09
CA VAL A 534 16.51 20.71 -17.12
C VAL A 534 16.88 21.50 -18.36
N TYR A 535 15.86 21.99 -19.04
CA TYR A 535 15.93 22.82 -20.21
C TYR A 535 15.16 24.12 -19.97
N ARG A 536 15.49 25.13 -20.74
CA ARG A 536 14.80 26.42 -20.81
C ARG A 536 14.32 26.66 -22.23
N VAL A 537 13.12 27.22 -22.39
CA VAL A 537 12.61 27.71 -23.67
C VAL A 537 12.11 29.14 -23.51
N ASP A 538 12.51 30.02 -24.40
CA ASP A 538 12.02 31.41 -24.47
C ASP A 538 10.68 31.52 -25.22
N GLU A 539 10.07 32.70 -25.22
CA GLU A 539 8.80 32.95 -25.91
C GLU A 539 8.90 32.77 -27.43
N GLU A 540 10.10 32.87 -28.00
CA GLU A 540 10.39 32.62 -29.41
C GLU A 540 10.59 31.13 -29.74
N GLY A 541 10.51 30.24 -28.79
CA GLY A 541 10.68 28.81 -28.99
C GLY A 541 12.15 28.33 -29.07
N ARG A 542 13.11 29.19 -28.71
CA ARG A 542 14.53 28.79 -28.67
C ARG A 542 14.83 28.06 -27.39
N GLY A 543 15.29 26.81 -27.51
CA GLY A 543 15.60 25.95 -26.41
C GLY A 543 17.06 25.99 -25.99
N HIS A 544 17.32 25.90 -24.68
CA HIS A 544 18.66 25.83 -24.13
C HIS A 544 18.71 24.73 -23.06
N LYS A 545 19.75 23.91 -23.11
CA LYS A 545 20.03 22.94 -22.05
C LYS A 545 20.72 23.63 -20.87
N LEU A 546 20.24 23.40 -19.64
CA LEU A 546 20.80 24.00 -18.43
C LEU A 546 21.59 23.00 -17.58
N THR A 547 21.32 21.70 -17.70
CA THR A 547 21.99 20.69 -16.88
C THR A 547 22.50 19.52 -17.70
N ARG A 548 23.68 19.03 -17.34
CA ARG A 548 24.26 17.80 -17.88
C ARG A 548 24.79 16.98 -16.71
N SER A 549 24.01 16.01 -16.27
CA SER A 549 24.29 15.23 -15.09
C SER A 549 24.09 13.73 -15.32
N LEU A 550 24.89 12.90 -14.63
CA LEU A 550 24.64 11.47 -14.52
C LEU A 550 23.37 11.16 -13.70
N ASP A 551 23.08 12.06 -12.75
CA ASP A 551 21.88 11.97 -11.91
C ASP A 551 20.67 12.53 -12.67
N ALA A 552 19.48 11.99 -12.46
CA ALA A 552 18.26 12.55 -13.03
C ALA A 552 17.81 13.79 -12.24
N ILE A 553 17.46 14.86 -12.96
CA ILE A 553 17.06 16.15 -12.39
C ILE A 553 15.61 16.41 -12.80
N LEU A 554 14.72 16.53 -11.83
CA LEU A 554 13.28 16.63 -11.99
C LEU A 554 12.70 17.83 -11.23
N ASP A 555 11.48 18.25 -11.58
CA ASP A 555 10.68 19.27 -10.88
C ASP A 555 11.41 20.62 -10.68
N PRO A 556 11.93 21.28 -11.71
CA PRO A 556 12.62 22.55 -11.55
C PRO A 556 11.68 23.64 -11.03
N ARG A 557 12.17 24.50 -10.13
CA ARG A 557 11.48 25.67 -9.58
C ARG A 557 12.38 26.87 -9.53
N PRO A 558 12.14 27.93 -10.30
CA PRO A 558 12.98 29.12 -10.30
C PRO A 558 13.02 29.75 -8.91
N LEU A 559 14.18 30.29 -8.55
CA LEU A 559 14.37 31.04 -7.34
C LEU A 559 13.84 32.46 -7.47
N PRO A 560 13.16 33.04 -6.46
CA PRO A 560 12.61 34.38 -6.54
C PRO A 560 13.64 35.47 -6.85
N ASP A 561 14.90 35.29 -6.41
CA ASP A 561 16.00 36.20 -6.60
C ASP A 561 16.72 36.05 -7.97
N GLY A 562 16.24 35.18 -8.86
CA GLY A 562 16.83 34.91 -10.16
C GLY A 562 18.20 34.23 -10.12
N SER A 563 18.66 33.78 -8.95
CA SER A 563 19.98 33.15 -8.78
C SER A 563 20.06 31.70 -9.26
N GLY A 564 18.98 31.14 -9.83
CA GLY A 564 18.93 29.78 -10.33
C GLY A 564 17.61 29.09 -10.03
N PHE A 565 17.63 27.78 -9.72
CA PHE A 565 16.43 26.99 -9.44
C PHE A 565 16.66 25.90 -8.41
N LEU A 566 15.58 25.43 -7.76
CA LEU A 566 15.53 24.19 -6.98
C LEU A 566 15.11 23.03 -7.88
N ALA A 567 15.59 21.82 -7.60
CA ALA A 567 15.14 20.61 -8.29
C ALA A 567 15.20 19.37 -7.41
N SER A 568 14.42 18.35 -7.76
CA SER A 568 14.49 17.00 -7.19
C SER A 568 15.53 16.21 -7.95
N VAL A 569 16.57 15.68 -7.30
CA VAL A 569 17.64 14.91 -7.93
C VAL A 569 17.58 13.46 -7.45
N TYR A 570 17.47 12.52 -8.40
CA TYR A 570 17.54 11.09 -8.12
C TYR A 570 18.98 10.62 -8.11
N ARG A 571 19.40 10.07 -6.98
CA ARG A 571 20.75 9.55 -6.79
C ARG A 571 20.81 8.52 -5.68
N ARG A 572 21.59 7.44 -5.86
CA ARG A 572 21.74 6.33 -4.91
C ARG A 572 20.41 5.77 -4.41
N GLY A 573 19.46 5.59 -5.36
CA GLY A 573 18.16 5.01 -5.08
C GLY A 573 17.17 5.91 -4.35
N THR A 574 17.43 7.22 -4.22
CA THR A 574 16.53 8.14 -3.52
C THR A 574 16.53 9.54 -4.15
N PHE A 575 15.57 10.37 -3.75
CA PHE A 575 15.47 11.76 -4.19
C PHE A 575 15.92 12.72 -3.10
N GLN A 576 16.65 13.78 -3.52
CA GLN A 576 17.08 14.87 -2.67
C GLN A 576 16.80 16.21 -3.36
N VAL A 577 16.55 17.26 -2.57
CA VAL A 577 16.41 18.62 -3.10
C VAL A 577 17.77 19.27 -3.26
N TYR A 578 18.03 19.79 -4.45
CA TYR A 578 19.26 20.51 -4.80
C TYR A 578 18.95 21.93 -5.24
N GLU A 579 19.91 22.83 -5.03
CA GLU A 579 19.93 24.19 -5.54
C GLU A 579 21.00 24.31 -6.64
N PHE A 580 20.56 24.68 -7.83
CA PHE A 580 21.39 24.99 -8.99
C PHE A 580 21.52 26.51 -9.10
N SER A 581 22.72 27.06 -8.87
CA SER A 581 22.96 28.52 -8.90
C SER A 581 23.49 28.93 -10.26
N ASN A 582 22.82 29.89 -10.90
CA ASN A 582 23.21 30.52 -12.18
C ASN A 582 23.72 29.51 -13.22
N PRO A 583 22.93 28.51 -13.58
CA PRO A 583 23.38 27.53 -14.56
C PRO A 583 23.60 28.18 -15.90
N ASP A 584 24.82 28.06 -16.43
CA ASP A 584 25.13 28.50 -17.78
C ASP A 584 24.38 27.64 -18.82
N THR A 585 24.04 28.22 -19.95
CA THR A 585 23.52 27.46 -21.09
C THR A 585 24.62 26.57 -21.67
N LEU A 586 24.29 25.27 -21.82
CA LEU A 586 25.22 24.25 -22.27
C LEU A 586 25.10 24.03 -23.77
N GLY A 587 26.11 24.50 -24.53
CA GLY A 587 26.17 24.31 -25.95
C GLY A 587 25.27 25.29 -26.77
N PRO A 588 25.05 25.02 -28.08
CA PRO A 588 24.20 25.84 -28.94
C PRO A 588 22.72 25.67 -28.57
N ALA A 589 21.88 26.59 -29.05
CA ALA A 589 20.44 26.47 -28.95
C ALA A 589 19.95 25.11 -29.52
N VAL A 590 19.01 24.49 -28.85
CA VAL A 590 18.42 23.19 -29.20
C VAL A 590 17.13 23.48 -29.98
N ASP A 591 16.93 22.79 -31.10
CA ASP A 591 15.65 22.80 -31.79
C ASP A 591 14.61 21.98 -31.00
N LEU A 592 13.64 22.69 -30.46
CA LEU A 592 12.56 22.09 -29.67
C LEU A 592 11.34 21.71 -30.53
N MET A 593 11.36 22.04 -31.84
CA MET A 593 10.28 21.83 -32.79
C MET A 593 10.65 20.82 -33.88
N ALA A 594 11.64 19.96 -33.61
CA ALA A 594 12.26 19.08 -34.60
C ALA A 594 11.32 17.99 -35.17
N ALA A 595 10.27 17.61 -34.47
CA ALA A 595 9.34 16.58 -34.95
C ALA A 595 8.24 17.18 -35.84
N THR A 596 7.97 16.52 -36.96
CA THR A 596 6.85 16.82 -37.85
C THR A 596 5.78 15.73 -37.73
N GLY A 597 4.51 16.09 -37.88
CA GLY A 597 3.37 15.15 -37.83
C GLY A 597 2.15 15.74 -37.11
N ALA A 598 1.01 15.16 -37.38
CA ALA A 598 -0.21 15.49 -36.65
C ALA A 598 -0.17 14.85 -35.21
N PRO A 599 -0.88 15.44 -34.25
CA PRO A 599 -1.18 14.75 -33.00
C PRO A 599 -1.79 13.36 -33.30
N TRP A 600 -1.55 12.40 -32.44
CA TRP A 600 -2.31 11.15 -32.53
C TRP A 600 -3.77 11.41 -32.19
N GLU A 601 -4.67 10.69 -32.83
CA GLU A 601 -6.09 10.71 -32.51
C GLU A 601 -6.47 9.31 -32.01
N TRP A 602 -7.39 9.26 -31.07
CA TRP A 602 -8.00 8.01 -30.68
C TRP A 602 -9.01 7.65 -31.78
N GLU A 603 -8.64 6.71 -32.61
CA GLU A 603 -9.60 6.11 -33.54
C GLU A 603 -10.40 5.10 -32.73
N GLU A 604 -11.71 5.38 -32.52
CA GLU A 604 -12.62 4.35 -32.04
C GLU A 604 -12.65 3.26 -33.12
N ALA A 605 -11.95 2.16 -32.89
CA ALA A 605 -12.08 1.01 -33.75
C ALA A 605 -13.53 0.55 -33.64
N SER A 606 -14.17 0.42 -34.81
CA SER A 606 -15.48 -0.23 -34.84
C SER A 606 -15.23 -1.68 -34.46
N PRO A 607 -15.72 -2.16 -33.31
CA PRO A 607 -15.48 -3.53 -32.89
C PRO A 607 -15.98 -4.47 -33.98
N THR A 608 -15.19 -5.46 -34.35
CA THR A 608 -15.57 -6.50 -35.31
C THR A 608 -16.84 -7.24 -34.91
N VAL A 609 -17.14 -7.26 -33.61
CA VAL A 609 -18.36 -7.76 -32.98
C VAL A 609 -18.80 -6.77 -31.91
N GLU A 610 -20.02 -6.22 -32.03
CA GLU A 610 -20.59 -5.37 -30.99
C GLU A 610 -20.64 -6.12 -29.65
N PRO A 611 -20.00 -5.61 -28.57
CA PRO A 611 -20.01 -6.28 -27.28
C PRO A 611 -21.42 -6.33 -26.72
N ARG A 612 -21.77 -7.46 -26.13
CA ARG A 612 -23.07 -7.64 -25.49
C ARG A 612 -23.08 -6.95 -24.12
N LYS A 613 -23.98 -5.99 -23.96
CA LYS A 613 -24.20 -5.34 -22.64
C LYS A 613 -25.15 -6.18 -21.79
N ALA A 614 -24.79 -6.44 -20.55
CA ALA A 614 -25.58 -7.13 -19.55
C ALA A 614 -25.47 -6.44 -18.19
N ASN A 615 -26.44 -6.68 -17.31
CA ASN A 615 -26.37 -6.22 -15.92
C ASN A 615 -25.58 -7.23 -15.08
N TYR A 616 -24.79 -6.73 -14.14
CA TYR A 616 -24.14 -7.59 -13.16
C TYR A 616 -25.14 -8.36 -12.32
N SER A 617 -24.93 -9.65 -12.17
CA SER A 617 -25.71 -10.52 -11.28
C SER A 617 -24.81 -11.12 -10.20
N THR A 618 -25.24 -11.02 -8.94
CA THR A 618 -24.53 -11.63 -7.82
C THR A 618 -24.54 -13.15 -7.96
N ARG A 619 -23.36 -13.74 -8.18
CA ARG A 619 -23.16 -15.20 -8.21
C ARG A 619 -22.03 -15.55 -7.28
N PHE A 620 -22.31 -16.46 -6.34
CA PHE A 620 -21.30 -16.93 -5.41
C PHE A 620 -20.42 -18.02 -6.05
N SER A 621 -19.14 -17.93 -5.82
CA SER A 621 -18.16 -18.96 -6.17
C SER A 621 -17.25 -19.23 -4.97
N LEU A 622 -16.67 -20.42 -4.97
CA LEU A 622 -15.75 -20.85 -3.92
C LEU A 622 -14.46 -20.03 -3.98
N ASP A 623 -14.08 -19.39 -2.86
CA ASP A 623 -12.80 -18.74 -2.70
C ASP A 623 -11.74 -19.76 -2.21
N PHE A 624 -12.07 -20.45 -1.11
CA PHE A 624 -11.25 -21.56 -0.62
C PHE A 624 -12.09 -22.52 0.23
N ALA A 625 -11.60 -23.76 0.32
CA ALA A 625 -12.06 -24.76 1.26
C ALA A 625 -10.81 -25.39 1.89
N GLN A 626 -10.70 -25.29 3.19
CA GLN A 626 -9.56 -25.77 3.94
C GLN A 626 -10.03 -26.69 5.07
N GLY A 627 -9.55 -27.93 5.06
CA GLY A 627 -9.66 -28.85 6.19
C GLY A 627 -8.33 -28.97 6.92
N GLY A 628 -8.34 -29.13 8.23
CA GLY A 628 -7.14 -29.31 9.02
C GLY A 628 -7.30 -29.00 10.50
N LEU A 629 -6.18 -28.85 11.19
CA LEU A 629 -6.14 -28.50 12.60
C LEU A 629 -6.58 -27.04 12.77
N LEU A 630 -7.75 -26.82 13.33
CA LEU A 630 -8.23 -25.51 13.75
C LEU A 630 -7.70 -25.24 15.17
N VAL A 631 -6.91 -24.18 15.32
CA VAL A 631 -6.41 -23.72 16.62
C VAL A 631 -7.16 -22.45 16.99
N ASP A 632 -8.21 -22.59 17.79
CA ASP A 632 -8.87 -21.45 18.43
C ASP A 632 -8.36 -21.33 19.87
N PRO A 633 -7.86 -20.15 20.29
CA PRO A 633 -7.37 -19.95 21.66
C PRO A 633 -8.42 -20.20 22.75
N SER A 634 -9.71 -20.12 22.41
CA SER A 634 -10.83 -20.38 23.32
C SER A 634 -11.35 -21.83 23.28
N LEU A 635 -11.23 -22.49 22.11
CA LEU A 635 -11.81 -23.81 21.84
C LEU A 635 -10.82 -24.98 21.90
N ARG A 636 -9.53 -24.75 22.06
CA ARG A 636 -8.46 -25.76 21.87
C ARG A 636 -8.18 -26.05 20.37
N SER A 637 -7.17 -26.90 20.14
CA SER A 637 -6.94 -27.51 18.85
C SER A 637 -7.98 -28.57 18.56
N GLY A 638 -8.65 -28.46 17.44
CA GLY A 638 -9.59 -29.47 16.94
C GLY A 638 -9.45 -29.66 15.45
N GLU A 639 -10.03 -30.71 14.89
CA GLU A 639 -10.16 -30.84 13.44
C GLU A 639 -11.35 -30.02 12.95
N GLY A 640 -11.18 -29.37 11.81
CA GLY A 640 -12.25 -28.56 11.26
C GLY A 640 -12.18 -28.41 9.75
N LEU A 641 -13.25 -27.83 9.20
CA LEU A 641 -13.39 -27.45 7.80
C LEU A 641 -13.89 -26.02 7.76
N GLN A 642 -13.22 -25.20 6.99
CA GLN A 642 -13.67 -23.85 6.67
C GLN A 642 -13.91 -23.74 5.17
N ILE A 643 -15.06 -23.21 4.78
CA ILE A 643 -15.44 -22.93 3.40
C ILE A 643 -15.79 -21.45 3.30
N VAL A 644 -15.17 -20.75 2.36
CA VAL A 644 -15.48 -19.35 2.09
C VAL A 644 -15.87 -19.18 0.63
N MET A 645 -16.95 -18.48 0.41
CA MET A 645 -17.50 -18.13 -0.91
C MET A 645 -17.76 -16.63 -0.97
N SER A 646 -17.49 -16.02 -2.10
CA SER A 646 -17.89 -14.62 -2.34
C SER A 646 -18.44 -14.41 -3.76
N ASP A 647 -19.06 -13.26 -3.98
CA ASP A 647 -19.41 -12.80 -5.31
C ASP A 647 -18.16 -12.28 -6.06
N LEU A 648 -18.30 -11.98 -7.36
CA LEU A 648 -17.16 -11.56 -8.17
C LEU A 648 -16.47 -10.29 -7.62
N MET A 649 -17.25 -9.35 -7.07
CA MET A 649 -16.73 -8.10 -6.48
C MET A 649 -16.28 -8.24 -5.02
N SER A 650 -16.43 -9.43 -4.43
CA SER A 650 -16.19 -9.69 -2.99
C SER A 650 -16.99 -8.76 -2.05
N ASN A 651 -18.13 -8.23 -2.54
CA ASN A 651 -19.05 -7.42 -1.77
C ASN A 651 -19.93 -8.23 -0.82
N HIS A 652 -20.16 -9.49 -1.16
CA HIS A 652 -20.94 -10.45 -0.41
C HIS A 652 -20.08 -11.67 -0.10
N LEU A 653 -19.90 -11.99 1.17
CA LEU A 653 -19.08 -13.11 1.63
C LEU A 653 -19.92 -14.06 2.48
N ILE A 654 -19.82 -15.35 2.21
CA ILE A 654 -20.44 -16.44 2.99
C ILE A 654 -19.31 -17.33 3.52
N ALA A 655 -19.29 -17.57 4.82
CA ALA A 655 -18.38 -18.51 5.44
C ALA A 655 -19.14 -19.60 6.19
N PHE A 656 -18.66 -20.83 6.06
CA PHE A 656 -19.09 -21.99 6.84
C PHE A 656 -17.90 -22.52 7.62
N ASP A 657 -18.06 -22.67 8.92
CA ASP A 657 -17.06 -23.23 9.80
C ASP A 657 -17.64 -24.49 10.48
N LEU A 658 -16.91 -25.58 10.40
CA LEU A 658 -17.23 -26.84 11.10
C LEU A 658 -16.02 -27.23 11.92
N ALA A 659 -16.21 -27.58 13.18
CA ALA A 659 -15.11 -27.99 14.06
C ALA A 659 -15.56 -29.09 15.03
N ASN A 660 -14.60 -29.94 15.40
CA ASN A 660 -14.78 -30.89 16.48
C ASN A 660 -13.52 -30.90 17.36
N THR A 661 -13.72 -30.79 18.65
CA THR A 661 -12.65 -30.71 19.64
C THR A 661 -12.30 -32.04 20.29
N THR A 662 -12.98 -33.15 19.91
CA THR A 662 -12.72 -34.51 20.40
C THR A 662 -12.35 -35.46 19.27
N PHE A 663 -11.48 -36.42 19.58
CA PHE A 663 -11.17 -37.55 18.70
C PHE A 663 -11.99 -38.81 19.07
N SER A 664 -12.87 -38.70 20.08
CA SER A 664 -13.72 -39.82 20.53
C SER A 664 -15.00 -39.86 19.68
N THR A 665 -15.29 -40.99 19.06
CA THR A 665 -16.51 -41.23 18.31
C THR A 665 -17.79 -41.17 19.16
N SER A 666 -17.72 -41.51 20.45
CA SER A 666 -18.83 -41.44 21.37
C SER A 666 -19.21 -40.03 21.80
N GLU A 667 -18.26 -39.09 21.77
CA GLU A 667 -18.44 -37.68 22.17
C GLU A 667 -18.48 -36.73 20.94
N PHE A 668 -18.49 -37.27 19.74
CA PHE A 668 -18.42 -36.48 18.51
C PHE A 668 -19.51 -35.43 18.41
N LEU A 669 -20.76 -35.79 18.67
CA LEU A 669 -21.92 -34.87 18.60
C LEU A 669 -21.94 -33.87 19.77
N ASP A 670 -21.42 -34.23 20.92
CA ASP A 670 -21.39 -33.34 22.10
C ASP A 670 -20.30 -32.24 21.95
N ASN A 671 -19.28 -32.48 21.15
CA ASN A 671 -18.18 -31.56 20.91
C ASN A 671 -18.18 -30.98 19.48
N PHE A 672 -19.30 -31.11 18.75
CA PHE A 672 -19.44 -30.59 17.41
C PHE A 672 -19.81 -29.11 17.43
N SER A 673 -19.12 -28.32 16.65
CA SER A 673 -19.39 -26.89 16.47
C SER A 673 -19.60 -26.58 15.00
N ALA A 674 -20.55 -25.71 14.71
CA ALA A 674 -20.86 -25.23 13.36
C ALA A 674 -21.16 -23.72 13.36
N GLY A 675 -20.67 -23.03 12.36
CA GLY A 675 -20.90 -21.62 12.14
C GLY A 675 -21.30 -21.32 10.69
N PHE A 676 -22.20 -20.40 10.53
CA PHE A 676 -22.55 -19.77 9.26
C PHE A 676 -22.45 -18.28 9.42
N THR A 677 -21.78 -17.61 8.48
CA THR A 677 -21.64 -16.15 8.48
C THR A 677 -21.89 -15.62 7.09
N TYR A 678 -22.71 -14.60 6.98
CA TYR A 678 -22.88 -13.78 5.81
C TYR A 678 -22.42 -12.35 6.12
N LEU A 679 -21.54 -11.79 5.29
CA LEU A 679 -21.08 -10.40 5.35
C LEU A 679 -21.51 -9.65 4.10
N ASN A 680 -21.98 -8.42 4.27
CA ASN A 680 -22.22 -7.48 3.20
C ASN A 680 -21.33 -6.25 3.38
N LEU A 681 -20.42 -6.05 2.44
CA LEU A 681 -19.43 -4.99 2.40
C LEU A 681 -19.68 -3.99 1.25
N LYS A 682 -20.80 -4.11 0.54
CA LYS A 682 -21.12 -3.33 -0.67
C LYS A 682 -21.26 -1.83 -0.41
N ARG A 683 -21.65 -1.45 0.79
CA ARG A 683 -21.97 -0.05 1.16
C ARG A 683 -21.15 0.37 2.37
N ARG A 684 -21.10 1.66 2.64
CA ARG A 684 -20.44 2.22 3.82
C ARG A 684 -20.89 1.58 5.13
N LEU A 685 -22.19 1.31 5.30
CA LEU A 685 -22.68 0.48 6.39
C LEU A 685 -22.44 -0.99 6.05
N ASN A 686 -21.42 -1.57 6.63
CA ASN A 686 -21.14 -3.00 6.58
C ASN A 686 -22.01 -3.73 7.60
N TYR A 687 -22.60 -4.87 7.21
CA TYR A 687 -23.31 -5.69 8.15
C TYR A 687 -23.00 -7.18 7.99
N GLY A 688 -23.04 -7.87 9.11
CA GLY A 688 -22.84 -9.31 9.21
C GLY A 688 -24.05 -9.98 9.87
N LEU A 689 -24.44 -11.13 9.33
CA LEU A 689 -25.43 -12.02 9.94
C LEU A 689 -24.75 -13.35 10.21
N SER A 690 -24.89 -13.89 11.41
CA SER A 690 -24.34 -15.20 11.72
C SER A 690 -25.31 -16.05 12.50
N ALA A 691 -25.23 -17.37 12.27
CA ALA A 691 -25.86 -18.40 13.08
C ALA A 691 -24.78 -19.38 13.51
N PHE A 692 -24.82 -19.81 14.76
CA PHE A 692 -23.76 -20.65 15.31
C PHE A 692 -24.28 -21.66 16.32
N HIS A 693 -23.58 -22.77 16.38
CA HIS A 693 -23.67 -23.77 17.41
C HIS A 693 -22.26 -24.12 17.87
N TYR A 694 -21.93 -23.79 19.12
CA TYR A 694 -20.68 -24.15 19.76
C TYR A 694 -20.93 -25.12 20.90
N SER A 695 -20.14 -26.15 20.95
CA SER A 695 -20.24 -27.17 22.01
C SER A 695 -18.84 -27.70 22.32
N GLY A 696 -18.46 -27.73 23.59
CA GLY A 696 -17.17 -28.24 23.98
C GLY A 696 -16.76 -27.92 25.40
N ASN A 697 -15.59 -28.44 25.77
CA ASN A 697 -15.00 -28.22 27.08
C ASN A 697 -14.10 -26.97 27.06
N PHE A 698 -14.38 -26.05 27.95
CA PHE A 698 -13.63 -24.81 28.16
C PHE A 698 -12.89 -24.87 29.50
N TYR A 699 -12.05 -23.88 29.76
CA TYR A 699 -11.36 -23.73 31.05
C TYR A 699 -11.75 -22.42 31.72
N ASP A 700 -12.08 -22.49 33.00
CA ASP A 700 -12.36 -21.31 33.79
C ASP A 700 -11.08 -20.54 34.22
N ASN A 701 -11.27 -19.56 35.08
CA ASN A 701 -10.19 -18.70 35.58
C ASN A 701 -9.13 -19.46 36.37
N LEU A 702 -9.53 -20.57 37.00
CA LEU A 702 -8.68 -21.44 37.79
C LEU A 702 -8.07 -22.56 36.95
N SER A 703 -8.22 -22.50 35.61
CA SER A 703 -7.82 -23.55 34.68
C SER A 703 -8.56 -24.89 34.89
N LEU A 704 -9.74 -24.85 35.51
CA LEU A 704 -10.59 -26.00 35.69
C LEU A 704 -11.50 -26.15 34.44
N PRO A 705 -11.69 -27.38 33.95
CA PRO A 705 -12.54 -27.60 32.78
C PRO A 705 -14.03 -27.42 33.16
N TYR A 706 -14.78 -26.82 32.23
CA TYR A 706 -16.23 -26.77 32.27
C TYR A 706 -16.79 -26.98 30.86
N PHE A 707 -18.01 -27.51 30.80
CA PHE A 707 -18.70 -27.68 29.53
C PHE A 707 -19.59 -26.49 29.23
N GLU A 708 -19.57 -26.02 27.97
CA GLU A 708 -20.50 -25.00 27.47
C GLU A 708 -21.05 -25.39 26.11
N ARG A 709 -22.36 -25.31 25.96
CA ARG A 709 -23.09 -25.42 24.70
C ARG A 709 -23.81 -24.11 24.45
N ARG A 710 -23.60 -23.54 23.28
CA ARG A 710 -24.19 -22.24 22.94
C ARG A 710 -24.65 -22.25 21.50
N SER A 711 -25.93 -21.99 21.27
CA SER A 711 -26.54 -21.90 19.93
C SER A 711 -27.25 -20.59 19.79
N GLY A 712 -27.05 -19.90 18.69
CA GLY A 712 -27.65 -18.58 18.52
C GLY A 712 -27.45 -17.96 17.16
N ALA A 713 -27.86 -16.70 17.11
CA ALA A 713 -27.65 -15.85 15.96
C ALA A 713 -27.13 -14.47 16.40
N SER A 714 -26.39 -13.81 15.54
CA SER A 714 -25.93 -12.44 15.77
C SER A 714 -26.04 -11.57 14.54
N VAL A 715 -26.20 -10.27 14.79
CA VAL A 715 -26.14 -9.21 13.79
C VAL A 715 -24.99 -8.29 14.20
N LEU A 716 -24.07 -8.06 13.28
CA LEU A 716 -22.97 -7.11 13.42
C LEU A 716 -23.22 -5.94 12.44
N LEU A 717 -23.09 -4.71 12.94
CA LEU A 717 -23.12 -3.50 12.12
C LEU A 717 -21.81 -2.76 12.33
N SER A 718 -21.18 -2.31 11.25
CA SER A 718 -19.96 -1.50 11.28
C SER A 718 -20.09 -0.33 10.34
N TYR A 719 -19.93 0.89 10.87
CA TYR A 719 -20.01 2.13 10.11
C TYR A 719 -18.69 2.90 10.20
N PRO A 720 -17.82 2.81 9.16
CA PRO A 720 -16.61 3.60 9.11
C PRO A 720 -16.93 5.08 8.86
N LEU A 721 -16.45 5.95 9.75
CA LEU A 721 -16.52 7.41 9.59
C LEU A 721 -15.46 7.91 8.60
N SER A 722 -14.28 7.28 8.66
CA SER A 722 -13.11 7.56 7.81
C SER A 722 -12.21 6.32 7.73
N LYS A 723 -11.12 6.43 7.00
CA LYS A 723 -10.02 5.43 6.99
C LYS A 723 -9.54 5.06 8.40
N PHE A 724 -9.64 6.00 9.36
CA PHE A 724 -9.07 5.87 10.69
C PHE A 724 -10.08 5.54 11.79
N GLU A 725 -11.38 5.78 11.57
CA GLU A 725 -12.40 5.77 12.62
C GLU A 725 -13.62 4.98 12.20
N ARG A 726 -14.21 4.20 13.14
CA ARG A 726 -15.50 3.53 12.95
C ARG A 726 -16.27 3.36 14.24
N PHE A 727 -17.60 3.33 14.10
CA PHE A 727 -18.51 2.72 15.07
C PHE A 727 -18.82 1.28 14.69
N GLN A 728 -18.91 0.43 15.70
CA GLN A 728 -19.28 -0.95 15.54
C GLN A 728 -20.26 -1.35 16.63
N THR A 729 -21.31 -2.11 16.28
CA THR A 729 -22.28 -2.64 17.25
C THR A 729 -22.66 -4.06 16.88
N SER A 730 -22.96 -4.88 17.86
CA SER A 730 -23.43 -6.26 17.67
C SER A 730 -24.56 -6.58 18.62
N PHE A 731 -25.53 -7.31 18.11
CA PHE A 731 -26.62 -7.92 18.85
C PHE A 731 -26.53 -9.44 18.70
N THR A 732 -26.45 -10.16 19.79
CA THR A 732 -26.41 -11.63 19.81
C THR A 732 -27.54 -12.16 20.68
N LEU A 733 -28.33 -13.09 20.13
CA LEU A 733 -29.29 -13.87 20.87
C LEU A 733 -28.84 -15.32 20.84
N ALA A 734 -28.63 -15.93 22.02
CA ALA A 734 -28.14 -17.29 22.11
C ALA A 734 -28.83 -18.05 23.26
N TYR A 735 -29.14 -19.29 23.02
CA TYR A 735 -29.41 -20.24 24.09
C TYR A 735 -28.07 -20.80 24.60
N SER A 736 -27.81 -20.64 25.87
CA SER A 736 -26.57 -21.07 26.53
C SER A 736 -26.86 -22.06 27.63
N GLU A 737 -26.14 -23.19 27.59
CA GLU A 737 -26.08 -24.18 28.64
C GLU A 737 -24.62 -24.30 29.09
N THR A 738 -24.36 -23.92 30.33
CA THR A 738 -23.02 -23.95 30.92
C THR A 738 -23.13 -24.31 32.40
N ASP A 739 -22.21 -25.16 32.84
CA ASP A 739 -22.02 -25.49 34.25
C ASP A 739 -20.55 -25.22 34.58
N ARG A 740 -20.32 -24.31 35.53
CA ARG A 740 -19.00 -23.95 36.07
C ARG A 740 -18.93 -24.23 37.56
N PRO A 741 -18.68 -25.49 37.96
CA PRO A 741 -18.70 -25.88 39.35
C PRO A 741 -17.72 -25.15 40.25
N SER A 742 -16.60 -24.69 39.66
CA SER A 742 -15.54 -23.95 40.37
C SER A 742 -16.00 -22.62 41.00
N ILE A 743 -17.05 -22.01 40.44
CA ILE A 743 -17.63 -20.74 40.92
C ILE A 743 -19.12 -20.87 41.29
N GLY A 744 -19.64 -22.10 41.28
CA GLY A 744 -21.05 -22.37 41.57
C GLY A 744 -22.03 -21.74 40.57
N PHE A 745 -21.62 -21.60 39.32
CA PHE A 745 -22.41 -20.95 38.27
C PHE A 745 -22.97 -21.95 37.29
N GLU A 746 -24.30 -22.02 37.21
CA GLU A 746 -25.04 -22.78 36.22
C GLU A 746 -25.95 -21.87 35.43
N ARG A 747 -25.95 -21.98 34.11
CA ARG A 747 -26.87 -21.26 33.23
C ARG A 747 -27.48 -22.22 32.22
N LYS A 748 -28.81 -22.17 32.14
CA LYS A 748 -29.57 -22.88 31.11
C LYS A 748 -30.74 -22.01 30.64
N GLY A 749 -30.50 -21.27 29.57
CA GLY A 749 -31.52 -20.34 29.09
C GLY A 749 -31.04 -19.41 27.93
N ALA A 750 -31.96 -18.58 27.48
CA ALA A 750 -31.69 -17.60 26.45
C ALA A 750 -30.98 -16.36 27.02
N VAL A 751 -29.91 -15.95 26.36
CA VAL A 751 -29.08 -14.79 26.72
C VAL A 751 -29.03 -13.84 25.52
N GLY A 752 -29.34 -12.55 25.75
CA GLY A 752 -29.11 -11.46 24.84
C GLY A 752 -27.79 -10.74 25.18
N THR A 753 -26.97 -10.47 24.19
CA THR A 753 -25.74 -9.66 24.37
C THR A 753 -25.73 -8.54 23.35
N HIS A 754 -25.41 -7.33 23.81
CA HIS A 754 -25.27 -6.16 22.97
C HIS A 754 -24.01 -5.40 23.35
N PHE A 755 -23.29 -4.85 22.33
CA PHE A 755 -22.23 -3.89 22.55
C PHE A 755 -22.19 -2.81 21.49
N VAL A 756 -21.60 -1.66 21.87
CA VAL A 756 -21.23 -0.57 20.97
C VAL A 756 -19.76 -0.25 21.20
N SER A 757 -19.01 -0.10 20.14
CA SER A 757 -17.59 0.25 20.15
C SER A 757 -17.32 1.46 19.27
N PHE A 758 -16.44 2.36 19.75
CA PHE A 758 -15.76 3.36 18.93
C PHE A 758 -14.28 2.95 18.79
N ILE A 759 -13.80 2.87 17.55
CA ILE A 759 -12.42 2.45 17.26
C ILE A 759 -11.75 3.54 16.42
N HIS A 760 -10.54 3.94 16.85
CA HIS A 760 -9.64 4.81 16.10
C HIS A 760 -8.29 4.13 15.93
N ASP A 761 -7.69 4.19 14.73
CA ASP A 761 -6.35 3.66 14.45
C ASP A 761 -5.68 4.44 13.32
N ASN A 762 -4.69 5.28 13.66
CA ASN A 762 -3.83 5.97 12.69
C ASN A 762 -2.36 5.56 12.81
N SER A 763 -2.09 4.38 13.38
CA SER A 763 -0.74 3.91 13.63
C SER A 763 0.04 3.59 12.35
N LEU A 764 1.35 3.83 12.39
CA LEU A 764 2.33 3.43 11.40
C LEU A 764 3.09 2.20 11.90
N TRP A 765 3.22 1.19 11.03
CA TRP A 765 3.84 -0.09 11.37
C TRP A 765 5.13 -0.33 10.60
N ILE A 766 6.08 -0.96 11.28
CA ILE A 766 7.21 -1.69 10.70
C ILE A 766 7.03 -3.19 10.98
N PRO A 767 7.81 -4.10 10.38
CA PRO A 767 7.62 -5.54 10.56
C PRO A 767 7.62 -6.02 12.02
N THR A 768 8.25 -5.29 12.93
CA THR A 768 8.37 -5.63 14.36
C THR A 768 7.31 -4.98 15.25
N GLY A 769 6.44 -4.10 14.70
CA GLY A 769 5.37 -3.47 15.45
C GLY A 769 5.13 -2.00 15.11
N PRO A 770 4.17 -1.34 15.76
CA PRO A 770 3.86 0.07 15.53
C PRO A 770 4.93 1.00 16.09
N ILE A 771 5.28 2.06 15.33
CA ILE A 771 6.33 3.02 15.70
C ILE A 771 5.85 4.46 15.85
N ASP A 772 4.69 4.81 15.30
CA ASP A 772 4.13 6.17 15.35
C ASP A 772 2.59 6.10 15.34
N GLY A 773 1.93 7.20 15.76
CA GLY A 773 0.47 7.31 15.77
C GLY A 773 -0.16 6.87 17.08
N HIS A 774 -1.46 6.60 17.05
CA HIS A 774 -2.20 6.13 18.23
C HIS A 774 -3.37 5.24 17.84
N ARG A 775 -3.86 4.49 18.83
CA ARG A 775 -5.00 3.57 18.71
C ARG A 775 -5.90 3.77 19.91
N LEU A 776 -7.21 3.78 19.70
CA LEU A 776 -8.21 3.87 20.77
C LEU A 776 -9.35 2.92 20.46
N ASN A 777 -9.73 2.12 21.46
CA ASN A 777 -10.95 1.33 21.44
C ASN A 777 -11.70 1.58 22.74
N ILE A 778 -12.94 2.04 22.63
CA ILE A 778 -13.87 2.17 23.77
C ILE A 778 -15.09 1.33 23.43
N THR A 779 -15.39 0.35 24.25
CA THR A 779 -16.52 -0.57 24.10
C THR A 779 -17.38 -0.57 25.34
N ALA A 780 -18.68 -0.31 25.20
CA ALA A 780 -19.69 -0.48 26.24
C ALA A 780 -20.67 -1.56 25.81
N GLY A 781 -21.08 -2.40 26.75
CA GLY A 781 -22.01 -3.48 26.45
C GLY A 781 -22.77 -3.98 27.66
N LEU A 782 -23.78 -4.79 27.35
CA LEU A 782 -24.64 -5.41 28.34
C LEU A 782 -25.00 -6.85 27.93
N ARG A 783 -25.24 -7.68 28.93
CA ARG A 783 -25.78 -9.02 28.79
C ARG A 783 -27.07 -9.13 29.61
N LEU A 784 -28.10 -9.74 29.03
CA LEU A 784 -29.41 -9.94 29.62
C LEU A 784 -29.71 -11.44 29.70
N ASN A 785 -30.20 -11.89 30.83
CA ASN A 785 -30.83 -13.19 30.97
C ASN A 785 -32.29 -13.07 30.58
N LEU A 786 -32.64 -13.53 29.41
CA LEU A 786 -33.98 -13.33 28.85
C LEU A 786 -35.02 -14.28 29.50
N LYS A 787 -34.59 -15.34 30.15
CA LYS A 787 -35.50 -16.25 30.86
C LYS A 787 -36.03 -15.61 32.16
N GLU A 788 -35.20 -14.82 32.81
CA GLU A 788 -35.56 -14.16 34.06
C GLU A 788 -35.97 -12.70 33.87
N GLY A 789 -35.75 -12.14 32.65
CA GLY A 789 -36.01 -10.75 32.33
C GLY A 789 -35.13 -9.77 33.09
N SER A 790 -33.95 -10.22 33.55
CA SER A 790 -33.03 -9.47 34.39
C SER A 790 -31.72 -9.15 33.68
N GLU A 791 -31.06 -8.07 34.11
CA GLU A 791 -29.69 -7.78 33.69
C GLU A 791 -28.75 -8.87 34.27
N GLU A 792 -27.86 -9.41 33.40
CA GLU A 792 -26.84 -10.36 33.83
C GLU A 792 -25.51 -9.65 34.12
N SER A 793 -25.10 -8.74 33.22
CA SER A 793 -23.91 -7.91 33.42
C SER A 793 -23.89 -6.72 32.47
N THR A 794 -23.31 -5.61 32.93
CA THR A 794 -22.81 -4.50 32.10
C THR A 794 -21.29 -4.51 32.08
N TYR A 795 -20.71 -3.97 31.01
CA TYR A 795 -19.26 -3.84 30.90
C TYR A 795 -18.83 -2.61 30.12
N LEU A 796 -17.67 -2.07 30.52
CA LEU A 796 -16.97 -0.97 29.84
C LEU A 796 -15.50 -1.34 29.68
N LEU A 797 -15.00 -1.19 28.46
CA LEU A 797 -13.62 -1.51 28.08
C LEU A 797 -13.00 -0.31 27.41
N GLY A 798 -11.77 0.04 27.81
CA GLY A 798 -10.97 1.07 27.18
C GLY A 798 -9.56 0.55 26.92
N ASP A 799 -9.03 0.73 25.69
CA ASP A 799 -7.65 0.42 25.36
C ASP A 799 -7.11 1.58 24.51
N TYR A 800 -6.24 2.38 25.11
CA TYR A 800 -5.54 3.48 24.46
C TYR A 800 -4.07 3.16 24.32
N ARG A 801 -3.51 3.32 23.11
CA ARG A 801 -2.11 3.08 22.80
C ARG A 801 -1.54 4.27 22.06
N ARG A 802 -0.39 4.76 22.49
CA ARG A 802 0.31 5.88 21.88
C ARG A 802 1.75 5.46 21.57
N TYR A 803 2.19 5.79 20.35
CA TYR A 803 3.53 5.53 19.87
C TYR A 803 4.20 6.84 19.53
N PHE A 804 5.27 7.17 20.25
CA PHE A 804 6.06 8.36 20.05
C PHE A 804 7.34 7.97 19.32
N ARG A 805 7.47 8.39 18.08
CA ARG A 805 8.66 8.13 17.31
C ARG A 805 9.85 8.93 17.85
N VAL A 806 10.91 8.26 18.26
CA VAL A 806 12.15 8.84 18.81
C VAL A 806 13.28 8.85 17.77
N GLY A 807 13.20 7.97 16.78
CA GLY A 807 14.16 7.84 15.70
C GLY A 807 13.58 7.11 14.50
N THR A 808 14.38 6.85 13.47
CA THR A 808 13.91 6.21 12.23
C THR A 808 13.25 4.85 12.49
N ARG A 809 13.77 4.07 13.44
CA ARG A 809 13.27 2.74 13.84
C ARG A 809 13.16 2.60 15.37
N SER A 810 13.06 3.71 16.10
CA SER A 810 12.95 3.72 17.55
C SER A 810 11.67 4.40 17.97
N THR A 811 11.01 3.85 18.98
CA THR A 811 9.76 4.38 19.52
C THR A 811 9.68 4.25 21.02
N TYR A 812 9.00 5.20 21.66
CA TYR A 812 8.48 5.05 22.99
C TYR A 812 7.00 4.73 22.89
N ALA A 813 6.60 3.54 23.33
CA ALA A 813 5.25 3.04 23.27
C ALA A 813 4.61 3.05 24.67
N VAL A 814 3.37 3.55 24.75
CA VAL A 814 2.56 3.57 25.98
C VAL A 814 1.21 2.96 25.67
N ARG A 815 0.76 2.06 26.54
CA ARG A 815 -0.60 1.51 26.52
C ARG A 815 -1.27 1.69 27.87
N LEU A 816 -2.47 2.23 27.86
CA LEU A 816 -3.36 2.28 29.01
C LEU A 816 -4.61 1.45 28.69
N GLN A 817 -4.89 0.44 29.51
CA GLN A 817 -6.07 -0.38 29.34
C GLN A 817 -6.85 -0.44 30.65
N GLY A 818 -8.16 -0.13 30.59
CA GLY A 818 -9.10 -0.28 31.68
C GLY A 818 -10.26 -1.18 31.26
N ARG A 819 -10.68 -2.08 32.15
CA ARG A 819 -11.84 -2.93 31.95
C ARG A 819 -12.66 -2.94 33.23
N TRP A 820 -13.96 -2.85 33.07
CA TRP A 820 -14.91 -2.85 34.18
C TRP A 820 -16.13 -3.69 33.81
N SER A 821 -16.61 -4.47 34.77
CA SER A 821 -17.89 -5.17 34.65
C SER A 821 -18.59 -5.17 35.99
N ASP A 822 -19.93 -5.14 35.94
CA ASP A 822 -20.80 -5.17 37.10
C ASP A 822 -22.09 -5.93 36.76
N GLY A 823 -22.88 -6.27 37.80
CA GLY A 823 -24.13 -7.02 37.68
C GLY A 823 -24.10 -8.36 38.44
N PRO A 824 -25.21 -9.13 38.39
CA PRO A 824 -25.32 -10.43 39.09
C PRO A 824 -24.28 -11.47 38.62
N ASN A 825 -23.93 -11.46 37.33
CA ASN A 825 -22.93 -12.35 36.71
C ASN A 825 -21.91 -11.54 35.89
N PRO A 826 -21.02 -10.77 36.56
CA PRO A 826 -20.09 -9.89 35.89
C PRO A 826 -19.02 -10.66 35.14
N GLU A 827 -18.49 -10.06 34.09
CA GLU A 827 -17.32 -10.57 33.37
C GLU A 827 -16.07 -10.45 34.24
N PHE A 828 -15.19 -11.45 34.16
CA PHE A 828 -13.85 -11.38 34.76
C PHE A 828 -12.80 -11.18 33.68
N TYR A 829 -11.86 -10.30 33.96
CA TYR A 829 -10.79 -9.92 33.05
C TYR A 829 -9.43 -10.33 33.61
N TRP A 830 -8.49 -10.59 32.69
CA TRP A 830 -7.12 -10.95 33.05
C TRP A 830 -6.12 -10.05 32.35
N ILE A 831 -5.02 -9.73 33.03
CA ILE A 831 -3.94 -8.87 32.53
C ILE A 831 -2.54 -9.50 32.58
N GLY A 832 -2.39 -10.77 32.83
CA GLY A 832 -1.11 -11.50 32.77
C GLY A 832 -0.78 -12.03 31.39
N GLY A 833 0.50 -12.33 31.14
CA GLY A 833 1.00 -12.90 29.89
C GLY A 833 1.61 -11.89 28.94
N SER A 834 2.03 -12.33 27.75
CA SER A 834 2.85 -11.59 26.78
C SER A 834 2.21 -10.32 26.23
N HIS A 835 0.87 -10.24 26.18
CA HIS A 835 0.13 -9.04 25.76
C HIS A 835 -0.39 -8.18 26.92
N GLY A 836 -0.03 -8.52 28.15
CA GLY A 836 -0.45 -7.81 29.35
C GLY A 836 0.74 -7.50 30.26
N MET A 837 0.71 -8.04 31.46
CA MET A 837 1.81 -7.97 32.45
C MET A 837 2.82 -9.08 32.12
N ARG A 838 3.92 -8.74 31.44
CA ARG A 838 4.87 -9.71 30.83
C ARG A 838 5.57 -10.64 31.80
N THR A 839 5.78 -10.22 33.03
CA THR A 839 6.42 -11.02 34.09
C THR A 839 5.44 -11.91 34.86
N TYR A 840 4.13 -11.76 34.65
CA TYR A 840 3.07 -12.57 35.29
C TYR A 840 2.52 -13.61 34.32
N ASP A 841 2.10 -14.75 34.83
CA ASP A 841 1.53 -15.83 34.03
C ASP A 841 0.19 -15.42 33.42
N ARG A 842 -0.14 -16.04 32.28
CA ARG A 842 -1.46 -15.85 31.67
C ARG A 842 -2.54 -16.16 32.68
N ARG A 843 -3.50 -15.24 32.87
CA ARG A 843 -4.60 -15.36 33.84
C ARG A 843 -4.19 -15.27 35.33
N GLN A 844 -2.98 -14.85 35.65
CA GLN A 844 -2.52 -14.74 37.05
C GLN A 844 -3.14 -13.57 37.80
N ILE A 845 -3.40 -12.47 37.12
CA ILE A 845 -4.04 -11.27 37.70
C ILE A 845 -5.44 -11.17 37.10
N ALA A 846 -6.47 -11.22 37.94
CA ALA A 846 -7.87 -11.25 37.53
C ALA A 846 -8.73 -10.34 38.39
N GLY A 847 -9.86 -9.90 37.88
CA GLY A 847 -10.89 -9.15 38.58
C GLY A 847 -12.05 -8.76 37.68
N LYS A 848 -13.17 -8.35 38.29
CA LYS A 848 -14.28 -7.68 37.59
C LYS A 848 -13.84 -6.33 36.99
N ARG A 849 -12.81 -5.75 37.61
CA ARG A 849 -12.19 -4.50 37.22
C ARG A 849 -10.70 -4.73 37.04
N THR A 850 -10.12 -4.21 35.96
CA THR A 850 -8.68 -4.26 35.74
C THR A 850 -8.18 -2.93 35.19
N LEU A 851 -6.99 -2.54 35.63
CA LEU A 851 -6.26 -1.40 35.08
C LEU A 851 -4.83 -1.82 34.78
N MET A 852 -4.31 -1.45 33.63
CA MET A 852 -2.99 -1.82 33.17
C MET A 852 -2.32 -0.68 32.40
N LEU A 853 -1.06 -0.43 32.72
CA LEU A 853 -0.16 0.48 32.03
C LEU A 853 1.05 -0.33 31.55
N ASN A 854 1.30 -0.30 30.23
CA ASN A 854 2.54 -0.79 29.67
C ASN A 854 3.31 0.38 29.08
N GLN A 855 4.62 0.40 29.31
CA GLN A 855 5.54 1.37 28.75
C GLN A 855 6.75 0.64 28.23
N GLU A 856 7.25 1.03 27.05
CA GLU A 856 8.48 0.46 26.52
C GLU A 856 9.18 1.40 25.54
N VAL A 857 10.50 1.38 25.57
CA VAL A 857 11.36 2.00 24.56
C VAL A 857 11.90 0.90 23.67
N ARG A 858 11.62 0.97 22.37
CA ARG A 858 12.09 0.04 21.33
C ARG A 858 13.17 0.71 20.51
N PHE A 859 14.19 -0.05 20.14
CA PHE A 859 15.34 0.45 19.36
C PHE A 859 15.99 -0.70 18.58
N PRO A 860 16.59 -0.42 17.39
CA PRO A 860 17.29 -1.45 16.63
C PRO A 860 18.61 -1.83 17.33
N LEU A 861 18.80 -3.14 17.57
CA LEU A 861 20.06 -3.71 18.07
C LEU A 861 20.95 -4.16 16.91
N VAL A 862 20.37 -4.92 15.98
CA VAL A 862 21.06 -5.45 14.80
C VAL A 862 20.16 -5.18 13.61
N ARG A 863 20.67 -4.57 12.54
CA ARG A 863 19.88 -4.22 11.35
C ARG A 863 19.59 -5.41 10.44
N GLY A 864 20.42 -6.42 10.48
CA GLY A 864 20.33 -7.69 9.77
C GLY A 864 21.53 -8.54 10.11
N LEU A 865 21.41 -9.85 10.07
CA LEU A 865 22.46 -10.81 10.33
C LEU A 865 22.55 -11.79 9.16
N VAL A 866 23.69 -11.79 8.49
CA VAL A 866 23.98 -12.77 7.44
C VAL A 866 24.89 -13.84 8.04
N LEU A 867 24.36 -15.08 8.09
CA LEU A 867 25.14 -16.25 8.52
C LEU A 867 25.63 -16.99 7.28
N GLY A 868 26.93 -16.97 7.03
CA GLY A 868 27.57 -17.79 6.01
C GLY A 868 27.54 -19.25 6.44
N LEU A 869 26.71 -20.06 5.82
CA LEU A 869 26.63 -21.49 6.04
C LEU A 869 27.28 -22.24 4.86
N PRO A 870 27.81 -23.47 5.07
CA PRO A 870 28.35 -24.26 3.97
C PRO A 870 27.37 -24.54 2.82
N MET A 871 26.08 -24.30 3.05
CA MET A 871 24.97 -24.51 2.10
C MET A 871 24.43 -23.22 1.50
N GLY A 872 25.07 -22.07 1.74
CA GLY A 872 24.62 -20.73 1.32
C GLY A 872 24.44 -19.76 2.48
N ASN A 873 24.22 -18.50 2.17
CA ASN A 873 24.00 -17.46 3.17
C ASN A 873 22.58 -17.56 3.75
N LEU A 874 22.48 -17.61 5.09
CA LEU A 874 21.22 -17.45 5.81
C LEU A 874 21.13 -16.00 6.30
N GLU A 875 20.24 -15.24 5.72
CA GLU A 875 19.92 -13.90 6.21
C GLU A 875 18.82 -13.97 7.26
N LEU A 876 19.14 -13.50 8.45
CA LEU A 876 18.17 -13.31 9.51
C LEU A 876 17.73 -11.83 9.54
N PRO A 877 16.43 -11.56 9.73
CA PRO A 877 15.93 -10.20 9.85
C PRO A 877 16.56 -9.51 11.06
N GLY A 878 16.53 -8.17 11.05
CA GLY A 878 17.09 -7.37 12.13
C GLY A 878 16.43 -7.69 13.48
N VAL A 879 17.23 -7.59 14.54
CA VAL A 879 16.78 -7.75 15.91
C VAL A 879 16.57 -6.38 16.55
N GLU A 880 15.39 -6.16 17.13
CA GLU A 880 15.09 -4.98 17.93
C GLU A 880 15.14 -5.32 19.42
N GLY A 881 15.73 -4.41 20.20
CA GLY A 881 15.71 -4.43 21.65
C GLY A 881 14.56 -3.58 22.19
N ALA A 882 14.09 -3.94 23.37
CA ALA A 882 13.15 -3.15 24.14
C ALA A 882 13.57 -3.10 25.62
N VAL A 883 13.33 -1.96 26.26
CA VAL A 883 13.32 -1.84 27.72
C VAL A 883 11.90 -1.53 28.12
N TYR A 884 11.34 -2.27 29.05
CA TYR A 884 9.93 -2.15 29.38
C TYR A 884 9.65 -2.05 30.88
N PHE A 885 8.50 -1.44 31.17
CA PHE A 885 7.90 -1.39 32.47
C PHE A 885 6.38 -1.59 32.33
N ASP A 886 5.84 -2.55 33.08
CA ASP A 886 4.43 -2.88 33.15
C ASP A 886 3.92 -2.65 34.56
N ALA A 887 2.73 -2.07 34.72
CA ALA A 887 2.04 -1.92 35.97
C ALA A 887 0.56 -2.26 35.80
N GLY A 888 -0.04 -2.90 36.76
CA GLY A 888 -1.47 -3.20 36.70
C GLY A 888 -2.02 -3.89 37.93
N SER A 889 -3.34 -3.93 37.99
CA SER A 889 -4.10 -4.57 39.07
C SER A 889 -5.42 -5.13 38.55
N GLY A 890 -5.93 -6.15 39.26
CA GLY A 890 -7.28 -6.66 39.12
C GLY A 890 -7.95 -6.71 40.49
N TRP A 891 -9.18 -6.20 40.56
CA TRP A 891 -9.93 -6.14 41.81
C TRP A 891 -11.44 -6.31 41.59
N ASP A 892 -12.17 -6.63 42.64
CA ASP A 892 -13.62 -6.81 42.59
C ASP A 892 -14.39 -5.64 43.21
N GLU A 893 -14.11 -5.23 44.43
CA GLU A 893 -14.90 -4.23 45.16
C GLU A 893 -14.06 -3.09 45.79
N ASP A 894 -12.93 -3.44 46.38
CA ASP A 894 -12.13 -2.48 47.17
C ASP A 894 -11.26 -1.57 46.31
N TRP A 895 -11.23 -0.27 46.63
CA TRP A 895 -10.37 0.74 46.04
C TRP A 895 -9.62 1.52 47.13
N PRO A 896 -8.30 1.80 47.00
CA PRO A 896 -7.44 1.44 45.87
C PRO A 896 -7.00 -0.03 45.91
N PRO A 897 -6.85 -0.67 44.70
CA PRO A 897 -6.32 -2.01 44.61
C PRO A 897 -4.80 -2.03 44.81
N ASP A 898 -4.26 -3.20 45.16
CA ASP A 898 -2.82 -3.44 45.16
C ASP A 898 -2.30 -3.47 43.72
N PHE A 899 -1.35 -2.61 43.41
CA PHE A 899 -0.72 -2.60 42.10
C PHE A 899 0.50 -3.53 42.08
N LEU A 900 0.60 -4.27 40.98
CA LEU A 900 1.71 -5.16 40.70
C LEU A 900 2.49 -4.58 39.52
N GLY A 901 3.79 -4.77 39.50
CA GLY A 901 4.67 -4.27 38.46
C GLY A 901 5.61 -5.33 37.90
N GLY A 902 6.10 -5.07 36.69
CA GLY A 902 7.11 -5.85 36.01
C GLY A 902 8.02 -4.96 35.19
N TYR A 903 9.33 -5.23 35.22
CA TYR A 903 10.31 -4.48 34.44
C TYR A 903 11.35 -5.42 33.85
N GLY A 904 11.89 -5.05 32.67
CA GLY A 904 12.83 -5.94 32.01
C GLY A 904 13.27 -5.47 30.64
N VAL A 905 13.85 -6.40 29.89
CA VAL A 905 14.30 -6.22 28.53
C VAL A 905 13.60 -7.21 27.60
N GLY A 906 13.40 -6.82 26.37
CA GLY A 906 12.80 -7.65 25.35
C GLY A 906 13.63 -7.65 24.06
N PHE A 907 13.53 -8.76 23.31
CA PHE A 907 14.12 -8.89 21.98
C PHE A 907 13.02 -9.28 21.00
N ARG A 908 13.04 -8.66 19.80
CA ARG A 908 12.03 -8.87 18.76
C ARG A 908 12.71 -9.10 17.43
N MET A 909 12.14 -10.02 16.65
CA MET A 909 12.58 -10.33 15.30
C MET A 909 11.35 -10.56 14.43
N GLY A 910 11.21 -9.79 13.34
CA GLY A 910 10.10 -9.93 12.41
C GLY A 910 10.46 -10.80 11.22
N PHE A 911 9.61 -11.77 10.87
CA PHE A 911 9.77 -12.64 9.70
C PHE A 911 8.69 -12.36 8.67
N GLY A 912 9.08 -12.09 7.42
CA GLY A 912 8.18 -11.93 6.29
C GLY A 912 7.14 -10.81 6.42
N GLY A 913 7.33 -9.88 7.36
CA GLY A 913 6.37 -8.81 7.64
C GLY A 913 5.10 -9.24 8.40
N TYR A 914 4.97 -10.52 8.73
CA TYR A 914 3.74 -11.10 9.27
C TYR A 914 3.91 -11.75 10.63
N LEU A 915 5.07 -12.28 10.94
CA LEU A 915 5.34 -13.01 12.18
C LEU A 915 6.40 -12.30 13.01
N VAL A 916 6.12 -12.09 14.29
CA VAL A 916 7.07 -11.52 15.25
C VAL A 916 7.42 -12.60 16.30
N LEU A 917 8.71 -12.89 16.42
CA LEU A 917 9.26 -13.65 17.53
C LEU A 917 9.68 -12.66 18.62
N ARG A 918 9.23 -12.88 19.85
CA ARG A 918 9.55 -12.01 20.99
C ARG A 918 10.04 -12.83 22.17
N LEU A 919 11.13 -12.40 22.77
CA LEU A 919 11.68 -12.92 24.01
C LEU A 919 11.74 -11.79 25.03
N ASP A 920 10.99 -11.90 26.10
CA ASP A 920 10.97 -10.94 27.20
C ASP A 920 11.62 -11.58 28.44
N VAL A 921 12.53 -10.83 29.09
CA VAL A 921 13.22 -11.24 30.33
C VAL A 921 13.04 -10.12 31.34
N GLY A 922 12.47 -10.43 32.52
CA GLY A 922 12.18 -9.39 33.50
C GLY A 922 11.98 -9.89 34.91
N ARG A 923 11.76 -8.94 35.81
CA ARG A 923 11.51 -9.16 37.23
C ARG A 923 10.23 -8.48 37.66
N ARG A 924 9.66 -8.96 38.75
CA ARG A 924 8.44 -8.41 39.36
C ARG A 924 8.74 -7.35 40.40
N THR A 925 7.79 -6.50 40.69
CA THR A 925 7.79 -5.58 41.82
C THR A 925 6.35 -5.39 42.31
N ASP A 926 6.19 -5.19 43.59
CA ASP A 926 4.98 -4.75 44.25
C ASP A 926 5.01 -3.27 44.63
N PHE A 927 5.98 -2.52 44.04
CA PHE A 927 6.31 -1.12 44.31
C PHE A 927 6.91 -0.84 45.70
N GLU A 928 6.89 -1.78 46.63
CA GLU A 928 7.58 -1.70 47.89
C GLU A 928 8.95 -2.43 47.84
N SER A 929 9.00 -3.50 47.05
CA SER A 929 10.19 -4.35 46.89
C SER A 929 10.43 -4.76 45.43
N PHE A 930 11.70 -5.10 45.14
CA PHE A 930 12.10 -5.64 43.86
C PHE A 930 12.37 -7.14 43.95
N GLY A 931 11.57 -7.94 43.22
CA GLY A 931 11.73 -9.37 43.17
C GLY A 931 13.09 -9.80 42.62
N LYS A 932 13.67 -10.86 43.17
CA LYS A 932 14.98 -11.41 42.77
C LYS A 932 14.85 -12.42 41.64
N GLU A 933 13.68 -13.04 41.48
CA GLU A 933 13.40 -14.07 40.49
C GLU A 933 13.28 -13.45 39.09
N THR A 934 13.91 -14.10 38.10
CA THR A 934 13.86 -13.69 36.71
C THR A 934 12.85 -14.54 35.97
N HIS A 935 11.92 -13.89 35.30
CA HIS A 935 10.89 -14.52 34.47
C HIS A 935 11.25 -14.33 33.00
N THR A 936 11.24 -15.42 32.24
CA THR A 936 11.53 -15.44 30.81
C THR A 936 10.29 -15.90 30.05
N ARG A 937 9.91 -15.16 28.98
CA ARG A 937 8.77 -15.51 28.15
C ARG A 937 9.13 -15.45 26.69
N PHE A 938 8.78 -16.48 25.96
CA PHE A 938 8.85 -16.53 24.52
C PHE A 938 7.46 -16.43 23.95
N TYR A 939 7.32 -15.65 22.86
CA TYR A 939 6.05 -15.42 22.19
C TYR A 939 6.25 -15.43 20.69
N ILE A 940 5.28 -16.02 19.98
CA ILE A 940 5.20 -16.01 18.51
C ILE A 940 3.84 -15.41 18.15
N GLY A 941 3.82 -14.40 17.30
CA GLY A 941 2.59 -13.76 16.84
C GLY A 941 2.76 -12.28 16.54
N TRP A 942 1.65 -11.56 16.55
CA TRP A 942 1.63 -10.11 16.34
C TRP A 942 1.94 -9.35 17.63
N ASP A 943 2.58 -8.21 17.50
CA ASP A 943 2.78 -7.29 18.62
C ASP A 943 1.62 -6.29 18.75
N TYR A 944 1.50 -5.65 19.92
CA TYR A 944 0.46 -4.66 20.17
C TYR A 944 0.88 -3.24 19.85
#